data_a2ffab69b63313949a79e11057f9c017
#
_entry.id   a2ffab69b63313949a79e11057f9c017
#
_cell.length_a   1.000
_cell.length_b   1.000
_cell.length_c   1.000
_cell.angle_alpha   90.00
_cell.angle_beta   90.00
_cell.angle_gamma   90.00
#
_symmetry.space_group_name_H-M   'P 1'
#
loop_
_entity.id
_entity.type
_entity.pdbx_description
1 polymer ?
#
loop_
_entity_poly.entity_id
_entity_poly.type
_entity_poly.pdbx_seq_one_letter_code
_entity_poly.pdbx_strand_id
1 'polypeptide(L)'
;MARKTPIVRYRNIGIVAHVDAGKTTTTERVLFYTGLSHKIGEVHDGAATMDWMEQEQERGITITSAATTCFWQGMSKQFENHRINIIDTPGHVDFTIEVERSLRVLDGAVVVLCASSGVQPQTETVWRQANKYHVPRMVFVNKMDRAGADFFMVIDQLKARLGAKAVPINFPIGAEDEFKGVVDLILMKAIMWNEADQGMTYELEDIPADLQAKADELREEMVEAAAESSDELMEKYLEEGDLNNDEIKVGLRARTLDNDVVLMQCGSAFKNKGVQAMLDAVIEYMPSPIEVKAIEGTLDDKDETVAARPAEDTAPFAALAFKIATDPFVGTLTFVRVYSGVLASGDSVFNSVKSKKERVGRMVQMHANNRDEIKEVRAGDIAALIGMKDVTTGDTLCDPTNKIVLERMEFPEPVISVAVEPKTKADQEKMGVALGKLAQEDPSFRVETDEESGQTIISGMGELHLDILVDRMRREFNVEANIGKPQVAYREKIRQSIDANHKFARQSGGRGQYGHVMVEFSPSDEEGLEFINEVVGGAIPKEYIGAVEKGITEQMRNGVIAGYPLIGLKARLYDGSYHDVDSNEMAFKIAASQALKKYALQADPCLLEPMMKVEVVTPEDYMGDVMGDLNRRRGLVQGMEDTPSGKVINAQVPLGEMFGYATDLRSATQGRATYSMEFECYAEAPKNVAEAVTRAY
;
A
#
# COMPACT_ATOMS: atom_id res chain seq x y z
N MET A 1 35.00 2.16 -6.30
CA MET A 1 34.95 2.84 -7.61
C MET A 1 34.13 4.13 -7.48
N ALA A 2 34.31 5.11 -8.34
CA ALA A 2 33.47 6.32 -8.32
C ALA A 2 32.05 5.97 -8.77
N ARG A 3 31.05 6.65 -8.23
CA ARG A 3 29.65 6.55 -8.62
C ARG A 3 29.49 6.99 -10.09
N LYS A 4 28.85 6.20 -10.91
CA LYS A 4 28.64 6.50 -12.35
C LYS A 4 27.70 7.70 -12.57
N THR A 5 26.62 7.75 -11.81
CA THR A 5 25.65 8.86 -11.82
C THR A 5 25.66 9.51 -10.45
N PRO A 6 25.89 10.83 -10.32
CA PRO A 6 25.79 11.52 -9.03
C PRO A 6 24.42 11.32 -8.40
N ILE A 7 24.37 11.16 -7.07
CA ILE A 7 23.10 10.89 -6.35
C ILE A 7 22.07 12.02 -6.53
N VAL A 8 22.51 13.25 -6.73
CA VAL A 8 21.62 14.39 -7.03
C VAL A 8 20.82 14.23 -8.33
N ARG A 9 21.26 13.34 -9.21
CA ARG A 9 20.59 13.01 -10.47
C ARG A 9 19.76 11.73 -10.40
N TYR A 10 19.57 11.16 -9.22
CA TYR A 10 18.66 10.04 -9.00
C TYR A 10 17.26 10.55 -8.75
N ARG A 11 16.27 9.83 -9.29
CA ARG A 11 14.85 10.02 -9.01
C ARG A 11 14.22 8.66 -8.77
N ASN A 12 13.83 8.40 -7.53
CA ASN A 12 13.12 7.19 -7.15
C ASN A 12 11.64 7.52 -7.07
N ILE A 13 10.91 7.22 -8.12
CA ILE A 13 9.51 7.60 -8.26
C ILE A 13 8.60 6.39 -8.43
N GLY A 14 7.40 6.51 -7.90
CA GLY A 14 6.30 5.60 -8.16
C GLY A 14 5.30 6.20 -9.13
N ILE A 15 4.75 5.36 -9.99
CA ILE A 15 3.58 5.71 -10.76
C ILE A 15 2.39 5.01 -10.12
N VAL A 16 1.48 5.79 -9.56
CA VAL A 16 0.30 5.33 -8.83
C VAL A 16 -0.96 5.87 -9.48
N ALA A 17 -2.01 5.07 -9.49
CA ALA A 17 -3.27 5.45 -10.12
C ALA A 17 -4.41 4.58 -9.61
N HIS A 18 -5.65 5.07 -9.76
CA HIS A 18 -6.81 4.18 -9.70
C HIS A 18 -6.91 3.29 -10.95
N VAL A 19 -7.72 2.26 -10.86
CA VAL A 19 -7.98 1.35 -11.99
C VAL A 19 -8.50 2.14 -13.19
N ASP A 20 -8.05 1.78 -14.38
CA ASP A 20 -8.41 2.42 -15.65
C ASP A 20 -7.98 3.89 -15.85
N ALA A 21 -7.14 4.44 -14.99
CA ALA A 21 -6.57 5.79 -15.23
C ALA A 21 -5.53 5.85 -16.35
N GLY A 22 -5.06 4.69 -16.82
CA GLY A 22 -4.05 4.59 -17.88
C GLY A 22 -2.62 4.55 -17.33
N LYS A 23 -2.43 4.04 -16.12
CA LYS A 23 -1.14 3.90 -15.47
C LYS A 23 -0.15 3.10 -16.31
N THR A 24 -0.51 1.87 -16.68
CA THR A 24 0.35 0.98 -17.49
C THR A 24 0.70 1.60 -18.83
N THR A 25 -0.27 2.21 -19.50
CA THR A 25 -0.01 2.93 -20.76
C THR A 25 0.99 4.06 -20.56
N THR A 26 0.86 4.84 -19.49
CA THR A 26 1.80 5.91 -19.16
C THR A 26 3.21 5.36 -18.91
N THR A 27 3.33 4.28 -18.15
CA THR A 27 4.61 3.64 -17.87
C THR A 27 5.25 3.09 -19.13
N GLU A 28 4.49 2.44 -20.01
CA GLU A 28 4.99 1.94 -21.28
C GLU A 28 5.50 3.08 -22.20
N ARG A 29 4.86 4.24 -22.20
CA ARG A 29 5.34 5.42 -22.92
C ARG A 29 6.64 5.96 -22.35
N VAL A 30 6.79 5.94 -21.01
CA VAL A 30 8.05 6.30 -20.36
C VAL A 30 9.17 5.36 -20.79
N LEU A 31 8.95 4.05 -20.84
CA LEU A 31 9.93 3.08 -21.30
C LEU A 31 10.30 3.31 -22.77
N PHE A 32 9.33 3.63 -23.60
CA PHE A 32 9.54 3.92 -25.02
C PHE A 32 10.39 5.18 -25.23
N TYR A 33 10.04 6.30 -24.60
CA TYR A 33 10.76 7.56 -24.75
C TYR A 33 12.16 7.56 -24.13
N THR A 34 12.39 6.74 -23.12
CA THR A 34 13.72 6.56 -22.51
C THR A 34 14.60 5.53 -23.25
N GLY A 35 14.09 4.90 -24.28
CA GLY A 35 14.83 3.97 -25.13
C GLY A 35 14.96 2.54 -24.59
N LEU A 36 14.28 2.20 -23.50
CA LEU A 36 14.25 0.83 -22.96
C LEU A 36 13.37 -0.11 -23.77
N SER A 37 12.36 0.40 -24.42
CA SER A 37 11.50 -0.35 -25.32
C SER A 37 11.60 0.21 -26.75
N HIS A 38 11.72 -0.66 -27.74
CA HIS A 38 11.73 -0.27 -29.17
C HIS A 38 10.34 -0.23 -29.78
N LYS A 39 9.35 -0.75 -29.09
CA LYS A 39 7.95 -0.76 -29.50
C LYS A 39 7.09 -0.26 -28.36
N ILE A 40 6.01 0.42 -28.70
CA ILE A 40 4.99 0.79 -27.74
C ILE A 40 4.21 -0.48 -27.37
N GLY A 41 4.27 -0.87 -26.08
CA GLY A 41 3.43 -1.93 -25.52
C GLY A 41 2.01 -1.42 -25.30
N GLU A 42 1.01 -2.17 -25.75
CA GLU A 42 -0.40 -1.87 -25.50
C GLU A 42 -1.01 -2.87 -24.51
N VAL A 43 -1.73 -2.35 -23.53
CA VAL A 43 -2.36 -3.17 -22.47
C VAL A 43 -3.40 -4.12 -23.06
N HIS A 44 -4.19 -3.63 -24.02
CA HIS A 44 -5.24 -4.43 -24.65
C HIS A 44 -4.72 -5.61 -25.48
N ASP A 45 -3.49 -5.51 -25.94
CA ASP A 45 -2.84 -6.57 -26.72
C ASP A 45 -2.00 -7.52 -25.85
N GLY A 46 -1.99 -7.32 -24.52
CA GLY A 46 -1.17 -8.10 -23.59
C GLY A 46 0.34 -7.92 -23.80
N ALA A 47 0.74 -6.81 -24.40
CA ALA A 47 2.12 -6.53 -24.80
C ALA A 47 2.86 -5.58 -23.86
N ALA A 48 2.27 -5.23 -22.70
CA ALA A 48 2.87 -4.33 -21.73
C ALA A 48 4.09 -4.97 -21.05
N THR A 49 5.22 -4.29 -21.09
CA THR A 49 6.51 -4.80 -20.61
C THR A 49 6.58 -4.89 -19.09
N MET A 50 5.89 -3.97 -18.38
CA MET A 50 5.88 -3.93 -16.92
C MET A 50 4.87 -4.92 -16.31
N ASP A 51 3.88 -5.38 -17.05
CA ASP A 51 2.95 -6.42 -16.66
C ASP A 51 3.56 -7.79 -17.02
N TRP A 52 4.47 -8.27 -16.21
CA TRP A 52 5.25 -9.47 -16.48
C TRP A 52 4.53 -10.78 -16.11
N MET A 53 3.50 -10.72 -15.27
CA MET A 53 2.68 -11.87 -14.94
C MET A 53 1.63 -12.12 -16.03
N GLU A 54 1.46 -13.37 -16.41
CA GLU A 54 0.42 -13.78 -17.38
C GLU A 54 -0.98 -13.31 -16.95
N GLN A 55 -1.28 -13.36 -15.65
CA GLN A 55 -2.54 -12.87 -15.09
C GLN A 55 -2.72 -11.36 -15.22
N GLU A 56 -1.65 -10.58 -15.12
CA GLU A 56 -1.69 -9.13 -15.35
C GLU A 56 -2.05 -8.82 -16.80
N GLN A 57 -1.44 -9.54 -17.72
CA GLN A 57 -1.70 -9.39 -19.16
C GLN A 57 -3.13 -9.81 -19.55
N GLU A 58 -3.60 -10.94 -19.03
CA GLU A 58 -4.95 -11.44 -19.29
C GLU A 58 -6.06 -10.53 -18.70
N ARG A 59 -5.83 -9.97 -17.52
CA ARG A 59 -6.82 -9.15 -16.81
C ARG A 59 -6.69 -7.65 -17.12
N GLY A 60 -5.59 -7.23 -17.73
CA GLY A 60 -5.29 -5.82 -18.02
C GLY A 60 -5.11 -4.96 -16.76
N ILE A 61 -4.69 -5.55 -15.65
CA ILE A 61 -4.45 -4.87 -14.38
C ILE A 61 -3.06 -5.19 -13.83
N THR A 62 -2.42 -4.24 -13.17
CA THR A 62 -1.19 -4.47 -12.43
C THR A 62 -1.51 -5.13 -11.08
N ILE A 63 -0.92 -6.27 -10.81
CA ILE A 63 -1.13 -7.07 -9.59
C ILE A 63 0.04 -6.86 -8.63
N THR A 64 1.27 -6.92 -9.14
CA THR A 64 2.49 -6.75 -8.36
C THR A 64 3.27 -5.52 -8.82
N SER A 65 3.94 -4.87 -7.88
CA SER A 65 4.84 -3.77 -8.21
C SER A 65 6.00 -4.26 -9.06
N ALA A 66 6.31 -3.56 -10.14
CA ALA A 66 7.48 -3.80 -10.97
C ALA A 66 8.43 -2.61 -10.84
N ALA A 67 9.72 -2.88 -10.68
CA ALA A 67 10.75 -1.85 -10.59
C ALA A 67 11.63 -1.90 -11.83
N THR A 68 11.91 -0.74 -12.41
CA THR A 68 12.82 -0.60 -13.55
C THR A 68 13.64 0.67 -13.46
N THR A 69 14.81 0.65 -14.07
CA THR A 69 15.69 1.81 -14.17
C THR A 69 15.74 2.33 -15.59
N CYS A 70 15.57 3.62 -15.78
CA CYS A 70 15.73 4.29 -17.06
C CYS A 70 16.53 5.60 -16.90
N PHE A 71 16.87 6.21 -18.04
CA PHE A 71 17.64 7.44 -18.07
C PHE A 71 16.93 8.47 -18.94
N TRP A 72 16.95 9.72 -18.49
CA TRP A 72 16.32 10.82 -19.20
C TRP A 72 17.18 12.09 -19.16
N GLN A 73 17.22 12.82 -20.28
CA GLN A 73 17.99 14.06 -20.46
C GLN A 73 17.10 15.27 -20.77
N GLY A 74 15.80 15.11 -20.81
CA GLY A 74 14.85 16.14 -21.21
C GLY A 74 14.41 16.03 -22.66
N MET A 75 13.26 16.65 -22.98
CA MET A 75 12.69 16.69 -24.34
C MET A 75 13.65 17.28 -25.37
N SER A 76 14.40 18.32 -25.01
CA SER A 76 15.42 19.00 -25.84
C SER A 76 16.85 18.64 -25.42
N LYS A 77 17.05 17.61 -24.61
CA LYS A 77 18.33 17.21 -24.02
C LYS A 77 18.97 18.33 -23.20
N GLN A 78 18.16 19.14 -22.56
CA GLN A 78 18.57 20.28 -21.75
C GLN A 78 19.16 19.90 -20.39
N PHE A 79 18.94 18.68 -19.93
CA PHE A 79 19.47 18.17 -18.66
C PHE A 79 20.68 17.26 -18.87
N GLU A 80 21.52 17.18 -17.88
CA GLU A 80 22.45 16.07 -17.77
C GLU A 80 21.69 14.75 -17.54
N ASN A 81 22.32 13.62 -17.84
CA ASN A 81 21.67 12.33 -17.75
C ASN A 81 21.23 12.02 -16.33
N HIS A 82 19.93 11.91 -16.08
CA HIS A 82 19.32 11.54 -14.83
C HIS A 82 18.94 10.06 -14.83
N ARG A 83 19.18 9.41 -13.70
CA ARG A 83 18.77 8.04 -13.47
C ARG A 83 17.42 8.03 -12.76
N ILE A 84 16.42 7.45 -13.41
CA ILE A 84 15.07 7.35 -12.89
C ILE A 84 14.77 5.89 -12.57
N ASN A 85 14.58 5.57 -11.30
CA ASN A 85 14.07 4.30 -10.86
C ASN A 85 12.56 4.42 -10.71
N ILE A 86 11.83 3.64 -11.48
CA ILE A 86 10.37 3.67 -11.50
C ILE A 86 9.84 2.42 -10.84
N ILE A 87 8.91 2.59 -9.90
CA ILE A 87 8.10 1.51 -9.35
C ILE A 87 6.67 1.69 -9.85
N ASP A 88 6.21 0.75 -10.65
CA ASP A 88 4.83 0.67 -11.11
C ASP A 88 4.00 -0.09 -10.08
N THR A 89 2.95 0.52 -9.54
CA THR A 89 2.16 -0.02 -8.44
C THR A 89 0.77 -0.44 -8.86
N PRO A 90 0.16 -1.47 -8.21
CA PRO A 90 -1.23 -1.82 -8.47
C PRO A 90 -2.19 -0.66 -8.20
N GLY A 91 -3.28 -0.61 -8.94
CA GLY A 91 -4.37 0.36 -8.73
C GLY A 91 -5.59 -0.22 -8.02
N HIS A 92 -5.64 -1.53 -7.77
CA HIS A 92 -6.79 -2.20 -7.17
C HIS A 92 -6.69 -2.27 -5.65
N VAL A 93 -7.82 -2.09 -4.95
CA VAL A 93 -7.86 -2.04 -3.47
C VAL A 93 -7.40 -3.32 -2.78
N ASP A 94 -7.58 -4.48 -3.40
CA ASP A 94 -7.11 -5.77 -2.86
C ASP A 94 -5.57 -5.82 -2.75
N PHE A 95 -4.87 -4.93 -3.48
CA PHE A 95 -3.42 -4.83 -3.50
C PHE A 95 -2.89 -3.56 -2.81
N THR A 96 -3.65 -3.01 -1.89
CA THR A 96 -3.27 -1.81 -1.12
C THR A 96 -1.89 -1.94 -0.47
N ILE A 97 -1.52 -3.14 -0.05
CA ILE A 97 -0.20 -3.41 0.53
C ILE A 97 0.96 -3.20 -0.44
N GLU A 98 0.78 -3.55 -1.72
CA GLU A 98 1.79 -3.30 -2.74
C GLU A 98 2.01 -1.80 -2.95
N VAL A 99 0.94 -1.02 -2.88
CA VAL A 99 1.02 0.46 -2.93
C VAL A 99 1.76 0.99 -1.71
N GLU A 100 1.43 0.51 -0.52
CA GLU A 100 2.06 0.95 0.73
C GLU A 100 3.56 0.62 0.77
N ARG A 101 3.95 -0.59 0.36
CA ARG A 101 5.35 -0.98 0.20
C ARG A 101 6.10 -0.04 -0.73
N SER A 102 5.51 0.28 -1.86
CA SER A 102 6.11 1.15 -2.86
C SER A 102 6.28 2.57 -2.32
N LEU A 103 5.22 3.14 -1.74
CA LEU A 103 5.26 4.48 -1.18
C LEU A 103 6.28 4.62 -0.04
N ARG A 104 6.52 3.56 0.72
CA ARG A 104 7.50 3.55 1.82
C ARG A 104 8.93 3.76 1.34
N VAL A 105 9.25 3.30 0.14
CA VAL A 105 10.63 3.31 -0.40
C VAL A 105 10.84 4.36 -1.49
N LEU A 106 9.80 5.04 -1.92
CA LEU A 106 9.86 6.09 -2.93
C LEU A 106 10.23 7.43 -2.33
N ASP A 107 10.92 8.24 -3.13
CA ASP A 107 11.23 9.63 -2.79
C ASP A 107 10.17 10.59 -3.32
N GLY A 108 9.47 10.21 -4.38
CA GLY A 108 8.38 10.97 -4.96
C GLY A 108 7.40 10.08 -5.72
N ALA A 109 6.22 10.60 -6.01
CA ALA A 109 5.18 9.88 -6.73
C ALA A 109 4.55 10.72 -7.84
N VAL A 110 4.24 10.08 -8.95
CA VAL A 110 3.38 10.62 -10.00
C VAL A 110 2.02 9.93 -9.89
N VAL A 111 1.00 10.71 -9.56
CA VAL A 111 -0.37 10.23 -9.46
C VAL A 111 -1.06 10.45 -10.79
N VAL A 112 -1.41 9.37 -11.47
CA VAL A 112 -2.12 9.42 -12.76
C VAL A 112 -3.61 9.37 -12.51
N LEU A 113 -4.31 10.40 -12.96
CA LEU A 113 -5.77 10.52 -12.86
C LEU A 113 -6.40 10.51 -14.25
N CYS A 114 -7.59 9.97 -14.37
CA CYS A 114 -8.36 10.04 -15.60
C CYS A 114 -9.09 11.39 -15.69
N ALA A 115 -8.94 12.09 -16.80
CA ALA A 115 -9.56 13.40 -17.02
C ALA A 115 -11.09 13.40 -16.97
N SER A 116 -11.74 12.28 -17.27
CA SER A 116 -13.19 12.14 -17.21
C SER A 116 -13.71 11.66 -15.86
N SER A 117 -12.96 10.79 -15.18
CA SER A 117 -13.37 10.19 -13.89
C SER A 117 -12.91 10.99 -12.67
N GLY A 118 -11.82 11.74 -12.79
CA GLY A 118 -11.26 12.56 -11.72
C GLY A 118 -10.77 11.76 -10.52
N VAL A 119 -11.01 12.32 -9.33
CA VAL A 119 -10.62 11.71 -8.05
C VAL A 119 -11.61 10.60 -7.69
N GLN A 120 -11.09 9.40 -7.47
CA GLN A 120 -11.86 8.24 -7.06
C GLN A 120 -11.45 7.78 -5.64
N PRO A 121 -12.21 6.88 -4.97
CA PRO A 121 -11.88 6.41 -3.62
C PRO A 121 -10.50 5.80 -3.50
N GLN A 122 -10.08 5.05 -4.52
CA GLN A 122 -8.74 4.50 -4.58
C GLN A 122 -7.66 5.59 -4.60
N THR A 123 -7.95 6.70 -5.27
CA THR A 123 -7.09 7.90 -5.25
C THR A 123 -6.98 8.45 -3.83
N GLU A 124 -8.10 8.54 -3.11
CA GLU A 124 -8.11 9.02 -1.72
C GLU A 124 -7.28 8.13 -0.80
N THR A 125 -7.38 6.81 -0.96
CA THR A 125 -6.60 5.84 -0.18
C THR A 125 -5.10 5.99 -0.45
N VAL A 126 -4.70 6.02 -1.71
CA VAL A 126 -3.30 6.24 -2.10
C VAL A 126 -2.78 7.60 -1.59
N TRP A 127 -3.62 8.62 -1.66
CA TRP A 127 -3.28 9.97 -1.18
C TRP A 127 -3.04 10.00 0.32
N ARG A 128 -3.88 9.33 1.11
CA ARG A 128 -3.68 9.19 2.57
C ARG A 128 -2.38 8.44 2.91
N GLN A 129 -2.09 7.37 2.18
CA GLN A 129 -0.84 6.62 2.35
C GLN A 129 0.38 7.48 2.00
N ALA A 130 0.31 8.25 0.91
CA ALA A 130 1.37 9.18 0.53
C ALA A 130 1.57 10.29 1.59
N ASN A 131 0.50 10.76 2.21
CA ASN A 131 0.58 11.69 3.35
C ASN A 131 1.26 11.05 4.55
N LYS A 132 0.92 9.80 4.88
CA LYS A 132 1.53 9.05 5.99
C LYS A 132 3.06 8.99 5.89
N TYR A 133 3.57 8.78 4.69
CA TYR A 133 5.01 8.68 4.43
C TYR A 133 5.65 9.99 3.94
N HIS A 134 4.92 11.09 3.95
CA HIS A 134 5.40 12.40 3.52
C HIS A 134 6.02 12.41 2.11
N VAL A 135 5.43 11.64 1.20
CA VAL A 135 5.92 11.50 -0.17
C VAL A 135 5.51 12.71 -1.00
N PRO A 136 6.46 13.50 -1.52
CA PRO A 136 6.17 14.55 -2.51
C PRO A 136 5.53 13.95 -3.75
N ARG A 137 4.56 14.67 -4.32
CA ARG A 137 3.80 14.16 -5.46
C ARG A 137 3.47 15.24 -6.46
N MET A 138 3.30 14.79 -7.70
CA MET A 138 2.70 15.56 -8.78
C MET A 138 1.57 14.74 -9.40
N VAL A 139 0.67 15.40 -10.09
CA VAL A 139 -0.47 14.77 -10.76
C VAL A 139 -0.35 14.91 -12.27
N PHE A 140 -0.55 13.80 -12.97
CA PHE A 140 -0.68 13.75 -14.41
C PHE A 140 -2.12 13.36 -14.76
N VAL A 141 -2.88 14.33 -15.29
CA VAL A 141 -4.25 14.12 -15.74
C VAL A 141 -4.22 13.52 -17.13
N ASN A 142 -4.44 12.21 -17.20
CA ASN A 142 -4.34 11.41 -18.41
C ASN A 142 -5.70 11.26 -19.10
N LYS A 143 -5.68 10.75 -20.30
CA LYS A 143 -6.88 10.51 -21.12
C LYS A 143 -7.67 11.79 -21.46
N MET A 144 -6.95 12.87 -21.76
CA MET A 144 -7.58 14.10 -22.22
C MET A 144 -8.32 13.96 -23.56
N ASP A 145 -8.03 12.91 -24.31
CA ASP A 145 -8.69 12.53 -25.56
C ASP A 145 -10.03 11.78 -25.36
N ARG A 146 -10.37 11.43 -24.12
CA ARG A 146 -11.58 10.66 -23.82
C ARG A 146 -12.81 11.57 -23.69
N ALA A 147 -13.99 11.04 -24.10
CA ALA A 147 -15.27 11.74 -23.92
C ALA A 147 -15.50 12.09 -22.44
N GLY A 148 -15.90 13.33 -22.17
CA GLY A 148 -16.10 13.86 -20.82
C GLY A 148 -14.80 14.34 -20.14
N ALA A 149 -13.68 14.41 -20.83
CA ALA A 149 -12.42 14.90 -20.28
C ALA A 149 -12.50 16.36 -19.86
N ASP A 150 -12.20 16.66 -18.61
CA ASP A 150 -12.21 18.02 -18.03
C ASP A 150 -11.06 18.16 -17.02
N PHE A 151 -10.00 18.84 -17.44
CA PHE A 151 -8.83 19.06 -16.59
C PHE A 151 -9.12 19.91 -15.35
N PHE A 152 -9.93 20.96 -15.49
CA PHE A 152 -10.24 21.87 -14.38
C PHE A 152 -11.17 21.25 -13.36
N MET A 153 -12.08 20.37 -13.79
CA MET A 153 -12.90 19.57 -12.87
C MET A 153 -11.99 18.71 -11.96
N VAL A 154 -10.96 18.07 -12.50
CA VAL A 154 -10.03 17.27 -11.70
C VAL A 154 -9.28 18.12 -10.67
N ILE A 155 -8.86 19.33 -11.04
CA ILE A 155 -8.24 20.28 -10.10
C ILE A 155 -9.20 20.62 -8.97
N ASP A 156 -10.44 20.96 -9.28
CA ASP A 156 -11.45 21.30 -8.28
C ASP A 156 -11.75 20.15 -7.33
N GLN A 157 -11.80 18.92 -7.84
CA GLN A 157 -11.98 17.73 -7.01
C GLN A 157 -10.78 17.47 -6.09
N LEU A 158 -9.56 17.68 -6.57
CA LEU A 158 -8.35 17.56 -5.72
C LEU A 158 -8.38 18.57 -4.58
N LYS A 159 -8.77 19.80 -4.85
CA LYS A 159 -8.93 20.84 -3.82
C LYS A 159 -10.03 20.51 -2.82
N ALA A 160 -11.20 20.10 -3.31
CA ALA A 160 -12.38 19.85 -2.49
C ALA A 160 -12.30 18.55 -1.68
N ARG A 161 -11.87 17.44 -2.30
CA ARG A 161 -11.90 16.10 -1.69
C ARG A 161 -10.61 15.75 -0.94
N LEU A 162 -9.46 16.23 -1.40
CA LEU A 162 -8.15 15.88 -0.85
C LEU A 162 -7.48 17.04 -0.10
N GLY A 163 -8.07 18.23 -0.15
CA GLY A 163 -7.49 19.42 0.47
C GLY A 163 -6.15 19.84 -0.14
N ALA A 164 -5.84 19.36 -1.35
CA ALA A 164 -4.58 19.61 -2.00
C ALA A 164 -4.51 21.03 -2.59
N LYS A 165 -3.38 21.70 -2.45
CA LYS A 165 -3.09 22.95 -3.15
C LYS A 165 -2.59 22.63 -4.56
N ALA A 166 -3.50 22.36 -5.48
CA ALA A 166 -3.19 21.99 -6.85
C ALA A 166 -2.77 23.23 -7.65
N VAL A 167 -1.58 23.18 -8.26
CA VAL A 167 -1.00 24.26 -9.05
C VAL A 167 -0.71 23.73 -10.46
N PRO A 168 -1.47 24.12 -11.49
CA PRO A 168 -1.15 23.76 -12.86
C PRO A 168 0.17 24.35 -13.33
N ILE A 169 1.00 23.54 -13.97
CA ILE A 169 2.20 23.99 -14.69
C ILE A 169 2.04 23.90 -16.21
N ASN A 170 1.02 23.17 -16.63
CA ASN A 170 0.48 23.22 -17.99
C ASN A 170 -1.03 23.00 -17.95
N PHE A 171 -1.71 23.26 -19.06
CA PHE A 171 -3.12 22.95 -19.23
C PHE A 171 -3.42 22.55 -20.67
N PRO A 172 -4.53 21.82 -20.94
CA PRO A 172 -4.76 21.26 -22.27
C PRO A 172 -5.19 22.30 -23.30
N ILE A 173 -4.79 22.06 -24.55
CA ILE A 173 -5.31 22.71 -25.74
C ILE A 173 -6.42 21.82 -26.32
N GLY A 174 -7.67 22.20 -26.07
CA GLY A 174 -8.83 21.36 -26.40
C GLY A 174 -9.03 20.20 -25.42
N ALA A 175 -10.06 19.42 -25.69
CA ALA A 175 -10.42 18.23 -24.94
C ALA A 175 -11.09 17.22 -25.88
N GLU A 176 -11.19 15.96 -25.46
CA GLU A 176 -11.78 14.89 -26.26
C GLU A 176 -11.08 14.74 -27.63
N ASP A 177 -11.82 14.64 -28.71
CA ASP A 177 -11.26 14.54 -30.07
C ASP A 177 -10.48 15.79 -30.51
N GLU A 178 -10.72 16.93 -29.86
CA GLU A 178 -10.05 18.20 -30.12
C GLU A 178 -8.77 18.42 -29.28
N PHE A 179 -8.37 17.42 -28.49
CA PHE A 179 -7.13 17.51 -27.70
C PHE A 179 -5.91 17.47 -28.62
N LYS A 180 -5.17 18.58 -28.69
CA LYS A 180 -4.05 18.75 -29.63
C LYS A 180 -2.68 18.80 -28.96
N GLY A 181 -2.61 19.31 -27.74
CA GLY A 181 -1.36 19.53 -27.04
C GLY A 181 -1.60 20.23 -25.72
N VAL A 182 -0.56 20.85 -25.18
CA VAL A 182 -0.64 21.57 -23.91
C VAL A 182 -0.03 22.97 -24.03
N VAL A 183 -0.51 23.89 -23.18
CA VAL A 183 0.13 25.18 -22.97
C VAL A 183 1.07 25.05 -21.77
N ASP A 184 2.36 25.22 -21.98
CA ASP A 184 3.37 25.28 -20.93
C ASP A 184 3.35 26.67 -20.27
N LEU A 185 3.00 26.72 -18.99
CA LEU A 185 2.85 27.99 -18.27
C LEU A 185 4.19 28.62 -17.88
N ILE A 186 5.29 27.86 -17.87
CA ILE A 186 6.62 28.41 -17.61
C ILE A 186 7.17 29.07 -18.86
N LEU A 187 7.13 28.38 -20.00
CA LEU A 187 7.59 28.91 -21.28
C LEU A 187 6.58 29.89 -21.92
N MET A 188 5.34 29.83 -21.54
CA MET A 188 4.22 30.54 -22.17
C MET A 188 4.15 30.28 -23.66
N LYS A 189 4.22 29.01 -24.01
CA LYS A 189 4.14 28.46 -25.36
C LYS A 189 3.25 27.24 -25.40
N ALA A 190 2.67 26.99 -26.58
CA ALA A 190 1.97 25.74 -26.85
C ALA A 190 2.98 24.67 -27.28
N ILE A 191 2.87 23.48 -26.71
CA ILE A 191 3.65 22.30 -27.10
C ILE A 191 2.76 21.38 -27.90
N MET A 192 3.15 21.12 -29.16
CA MET A 192 2.43 20.26 -30.09
C MET A 192 3.32 19.09 -30.47
N TRP A 193 2.95 17.86 -30.07
CA TRP A 193 3.70 16.65 -30.42
C TRP A 193 3.30 16.14 -31.81
N ASN A 194 4.28 15.62 -32.53
CA ASN A 194 4.09 15.09 -33.87
C ASN A 194 3.48 13.68 -33.81
N GLU A 195 2.28 13.51 -34.34
CA GLU A 195 1.59 12.21 -34.35
C GLU A 195 2.27 11.20 -35.31
N ALA A 196 2.91 11.68 -36.40
CA ALA A 196 3.51 10.81 -37.42
C ALA A 196 4.70 10.01 -36.88
N ASP A 197 5.41 10.50 -35.87
CA ASP A 197 6.54 9.83 -35.24
C ASP A 197 6.24 9.34 -33.81
N GLN A 198 4.99 9.14 -33.51
CA GLN A 198 4.52 8.69 -32.16
C GLN A 198 4.93 9.65 -31.03
N GLY A 199 4.95 10.94 -31.30
CA GLY A 199 5.28 11.97 -30.32
C GLY A 199 6.76 12.11 -30.01
N MET A 200 7.65 11.52 -30.79
CA MET A 200 9.11 11.64 -30.60
C MET A 200 9.63 13.06 -30.80
N THR A 201 9.01 13.81 -31.72
CA THR A 201 9.31 15.21 -31.95
C THR A 201 8.14 16.11 -31.57
N TYR A 202 8.43 17.37 -31.30
CA TYR A 202 7.44 18.38 -30.95
C TYR A 202 7.80 19.74 -31.51
N GLU A 203 6.80 20.61 -31.59
CA GLU A 203 6.96 22.00 -32.00
C GLU A 203 6.46 22.94 -30.90
N LEU A 204 7.14 24.06 -30.71
CA LEU A 204 6.69 25.15 -29.87
C LEU A 204 5.99 26.20 -30.73
N GLU A 205 4.75 26.45 -30.40
CA GLU A 205 3.91 27.44 -31.08
C GLU A 205 3.47 28.54 -30.13
N ASP A 206 2.95 29.62 -30.66
CA ASP A 206 2.32 30.63 -29.85
C ASP A 206 1.01 30.11 -29.24
N ILE A 207 0.68 30.60 -28.05
CA ILE A 207 -0.55 30.22 -27.37
C ILE A 207 -1.74 30.64 -28.22
N PRO A 208 -2.74 29.74 -28.49
CA PRO A 208 -3.96 30.11 -29.18
C PRO A 208 -4.62 31.34 -28.54
N ALA A 209 -5.10 32.26 -29.36
CA ALA A 209 -5.64 33.54 -28.88
C ALA A 209 -6.80 33.38 -27.91
N ASP A 210 -7.64 32.38 -28.09
CA ASP A 210 -8.75 32.04 -27.20
C ASP A 210 -8.31 31.47 -25.84
N LEU A 211 -7.09 30.98 -25.71
CA LEU A 211 -6.52 30.44 -24.47
C LEU A 211 -5.57 31.42 -23.76
N GLN A 212 -5.23 32.54 -24.37
CA GLN A 212 -4.24 33.47 -23.83
C GLN A 212 -4.67 34.05 -22.47
N ALA A 213 -5.92 34.41 -22.30
CA ALA A 213 -6.42 34.95 -21.05
C ALA A 213 -6.35 33.88 -19.91
N LYS A 214 -6.69 32.66 -20.23
CA LYS A 214 -6.59 31.54 -19.26
C LYS A 214 -5.15 31.23 -18.90
N ALA A 215 -4.25 31.27 -19.89
CA ALA A 215 -2.82 31.10 -19.67
C ALA A 215 -2.24 32.16 -18.74
N ASP A 216 -2.62 33.42 -18.94
CA ASP A 216 -2.19 34.55 -18.09
C ASP A 216 -2.68 34.38 -16.65
N GLU A 217 -3.96 34.03 -16.46
CA GLU A 217 -4.55 33.74 -15.15
C GLU A 217 -3.81 32.62 -14.41
N LEU A 218 -3.62 31.48 -15.08
CA LEU A 218 -2.95 30.33 -14.47
C LEU A 218 -1.47 30.56 -14.21
N ARG A 219 -0.80 31.34 -15.07
CA ARG A 219 0.58 31.75 -14.82
C ARG A 219 0.69 32.63 -13.57
N GLU A 220 -0.21 33.57 -13.39
CA GLU A 220 -0.23 34.40 -12.19
C GLU A 220 -0.38 33.56 -10.92
N GLU A 221 -1.31 32.61 -10.89
CA GLU A 221 -1.47 31.66 -9.77
C GLU A 221 -0.19 30.83 -9.54
N MET A 222 0.45 30.36 -10.59
CA MET A 222 1.68 29.58 -10.50
C MET A 222 2.85 30.41 -9.96
N VAL A 223 3.02 31.64 -10.43
CA VAL A 223 4.07 32.56 -9.97
C VAL A 223 3.86 32.94 -8.50
N GLU A 224 2.63 33.21 -8.10
CA GLU A 224 2.28 33.46 -6.70
C GLU A 224 2.63 32.26 -5.82
N ALA A 225 2.26 31.05 -6.24
CA ALA A 225 2.62 29.82 -5.54
C ALA A 225 4.13 29.62 -5.41
N ALA A 226 4.90 29.95 -6.42
CA ALA A 226 6.36 29.91 -6.37
C ALA A 226 6.94 30.98 -5.44
N ALA A 227 6.38 32.19 -5.45
CA ALA A 227 6.81 33.30 -4.59
C ALA A 227 6.63 33.00 -3.10
N GLU A 228 5.59 32.27 -2.72
CA GLU A 228 5.32 31.87 -1.33
C GLU A 228 6.39 30.92 -0.74
N SER A 229 7.33 30.43 -1.54
CA SER A 229 8.38 29.52 -1.08
C SER A 229 9.44 30.17 -0.19
N SER A 230 9.67 31.46 -0.35
CA SER A 230 10.64 32.22 0.44
C SER A 230 10.28 33.71 0.50
N ASP A 231 10.75 34.38 1.56
CA ASP A 231 10.54 35.83 1.72
C ASP A 231 11.20 36.60 0.58
N GLU A 232 12.39 36.18 0.13
CA GLU A 232 13.11 36.83 -0.98
C GLU A 232 12.33 36.81 -2.29
N LEU A 233 11.75 35.66 -2.66
CA LEU A 233 10.93 35.54 -3.86
C LEU A 233 9.60 36.30 -3.72
N MET A 234 9.02 36.32 -2.54
CA MET A 234 7.81 37.08 -2.27
C MET A 234 8.04 38.60 -2.39
N GLU A 235 9.13 39.12 -1.82
CA GLU A 235 9.49 40.53 -1.95
C GLU A 235 9.69 40.92 -3.42
N LYS A 236 10.42 40.11 -4.17
CA LYS A 236 10.62 40.32 -5.60
C LYS A 236 9.31 40.31 -6.39
N TYR A 237 8.44 39.34 -6.12
CA TYR A 237 7.12 39.27 -6.76
C TYR A 237 6.25 40.50 -6.45
N LEU A 238 6.26 40.96 -5.22
CA LEU A 238 5.49 42.18 -4.83
C LEU A 238 6.04 43.46 -5.47
N GLU A 239 7.35 43.55 -5.68
CA GLU A 239 8.00 44.71 -6.29
C GLU A 239 7.90 44.72 -7.82
N GLU A 240 8.15 43.58 -8.47
CA GLU A 240 8.24 43.48 -9.92
C GLU A 240 6.97 42.92 -10.58
N GLY A 241 6.10 42.24 -9.81
CA GLY A 241 4.85 41.64 -10.29
C GLY A 241 5.05 40.29 -11.02
N ASP A 242 6.27 39.82 -11.19
CA ASP A 242 6.60 38.56 -11.84
C ASP A 242 7.92 37.98 -11.31
N LEU A 243 8.19 36.72 -11.62
CA LEU A 243 9.45 36.02 -11.38
C LEU A 243 9.97 35.44 -12.69
N ASN A 244 11.29 35.31 -12.83
CA ASN A 244 11.85 34.62 -13.99
C ASN A 244 11.60 33.10 -13.92
N ASN A 245 11.80 32.41 -15.04
CA ASN A 245 11.48 30.97 -15.13
C ASN A 245 12.31 30.11 -14.14
N ASP A 246 13.57 30.44 -13.91
CA ASP A 246 14.40 29.69 -12.97
C ASP A 246 13.94 29.88 -11.52
N GLU A 247 13.56 31.10 -11.15
CA GLU A 247 13.00 31.40 -9.83
C GLU A 247 11.66 30.68 -9.60
N ILE A 248 10.79 30.64 -10.61
CA ILE A 248 9.53 29.89 -10.56
C ILE A 248 9.81 28.41 -10.32
N LYS A 249 10.73 27.82 -11.05
CA LYS A 249 11.10 26.40 -10.89
C LYS A 249 11.68 26.10 -9.51
N VAL A 250 12.56 26.94 -9.02
CA VAL A 250 13.13 26.82 -7.66
C VAL A 250 12.05 26.91 -6.60
N GLY A 251 11.15 27.87 -6.69
CA GLY A 251 10.06 28.06 -5.74
C GLY A 251 9.06 26.91 -5.74
N LEU A 252 8.63 26.47 -6.90
CA LEU A 252 7.70 25.34 -7.04
C LEU A 252 8.32 24.04 -6.57
N ARG A 253 9.62 23.82 -6.86
CA ARG A 253 10.34 22.65 -6.36
C ARG A 253 10.38 22.63 -4.84
N ALA A 254 10.77 23.72 -4.20
CA ALA A 254 10.83 23.81 -2.76
C ALA A 254 9.49 23.48 -2.10
N ARG A 255 8.41 24.03 -2.59
CA ARG A 255 7.07 23.78 -2.04
C ARG A 255 6.55 22.37 -2.34
N THR A 256 6.93 21.80 -3.48
CA THR A 256 6.58 20.40 -3.80
C THR A 256 7.30 19.43 -2.87
N LEU A 257 8.58 19.65 -2.59
CA LEU A 257 9.38 18.84 -1.65
C LEU A 257 8.84 18.91 -0.22
N ASP A 258 8.30 20.05 0.19
CA ASP A 258 7.70 20.26 1.50
C ASP A 258 6.24 19.76 1.58
N ASN A 259 5.70 19.22 0.50
CA ASN A 259 4.29 18.80 0.37
C ASN A 259 3.27 19.95 0.52
N ASP A 260 3.66 21.18 0.28
CA ASP A 260 2.79 22.36 0.35
C ASP A 260 1.91 22.51 -0.88
N VAL A 261 2.44 22.16 -2.04
CA VAL A 261 1.73 22.22 -3.31
C VAL A 261 1.82 20.92 -4.08
N VAL A 262 0.86 20.68 -4.95
CA VAL A 262 0.83 19.55 -5.87
C VAL A 262 0.78 20.12 -7.30
N LEU A 263 1.81 19.88 -8.08
CA LEU A 263 1.89 20.33 -9.45
C LEU A 263 1.01 19.48 -10.36
N MET A 264 0.27 20.16 -11.23
CA MET A 264 -0.68 19.52 -12.12
C MET A 264 -0.22 19.62 -13.56
N GLN A 265 -0.29 18.51 -14.26
CA GLN A 265 -0.04 18.41 -15.69
C GLN A 265 -1.13 17.58 -16.35
N CYS A 266 -1.23 17.67 -17.66
CA CYS A 266 -2.18 16.88 -18.42
C CYS A 266 -1.56 16.29 -19.69
N GLY A 267 -2.25 15.33 -20.26
CA GLY A 267 -1.89 14.70 -21.50
C GLY A 267 -2.78 13.51 -21.85
N SER A 268 -2.36 12.80 -22.87
CA SER A 268 -2.91 11.51 -23.24
C SER A 268 -1.77 10.56 -23.61
N ALA A 269 -1.49 9.61 -22.73
CA ALA A 269 -0.47 8.61 -22.99
C ALA A 269 -0.79 7.78 -24.24
N PHE A 270 -2.06 7.42 -24.42
CA PHE A 270 -2.52 6.68 -25.59
C PHE A 270 -2.27 7.44 -26.91
N LYS A 271 -2.49 8.75 -26.92
CA LYS A 271 -2.24 9.62 -28.08
C LYS A 271 -0.80 10.15 -28.15
N ASN A 272 0.09 9.67 -27.29
CA ASN A 272 1.50 10.07 -27.26
C ASN A 272 1.74 11.56 -27.02
N LYS A 273 0.94 12.17 -26.14
CA LYS A 273 1.00 13.60 -25.83
C LYS A 273 1.16 13.84 -24.34
N GLY A 274 2.17 14.58 -23.94
CA GLY A 274 2.37 15.06 -22.58
C GLY A 274 3.28 14.23 -21.68
N VAL A 275 3.60 12.98 -22.02
CA VAL A 275 4.40 12.10 -21.16
C VAL A 275 5.85 12.59 -21.02
N GLN A 276 6.46 13.09 -22.11
CA GLN A 276 7.81 13.63 -22.06
C GLN A 276 7.89 14.90 -21.20
N ALA A 277 6.87 15.77 -21.28
CA ALA A 277 6.78 16.93 -20.39
C ALA A 277 6.65 16.53 -18.92
N MET A 278 5.95 15.43 -18.64
CA MET A 278 5.89 14.84 -17.31
C MET A 278 7.26 14.35 -16.82
N LEU A 279 8.04 13.70 -17.68
CA LEU A 279 9.42 13.28 -17.35
C LEU A 279 10.33 14.46 -17.06
N ASP A 280 10.22 15.54 -17.82
CA ASP A 280 10.96 16.78 -17.55
C ASP A 280 10.59 17.35 -16.18
N ALA A 281 9.31 17.35 -15.85
CA ALA A 281 8.84 17.80 -14.54
C ALA A 281 9.31 16.89 -13.39
N VAL A 282 9.44 15.59 -13.60
CA VAL A 282 10.04 14.68 -12.61
C VAL A 282 11.47 15.11 -12.28
N ILE A 283 12.25 15.45 -13.29
CA ILE A 283 13.63 15.93 -13.07
C ILE A 283 13.63 17.29 -12.36
N GLU A 284 12.77 18.22 -12.76
CA GLU A 284 12.77 19.59 -12.25
C GLU A 284 12.17 19.75 -10.86
N TYR A 285 11.17 18.92 -10.49
CA TYR A 285 10.37 19.14 -9.28
C TYR A 285 10.37 17.99 -8.28
N MET A 286 10.72 16.77 -8.69
CA MET A 286 10.78 15.64 -7.76
C MET A 286 12.12 15.56 -7.06
N PRO A 287 12.16 15.03 -5.82
CA PRO A 287 13.39 15.01 -5.04
C PRO A 287 14.38 13.95 -5.51
N SER A 288 15.66 14.23 -5.29
CA SER A 288 16.72 13.23 -5.22
C SER A 288 16.77 12.56 -3.84
N PRO A 289 17.45 11.43 -3.66
CA PRO A 289 17.54 10.75 -2.36
C PRO A 289 18.16 11.59 -1.23
N ILE A 290 18.97 12.59 -1.55
CA ILE A 290 19.59 13.48 -0.55
C ILE A 290 18.70 14.65 -0.12
N GLU A 291 17.64 14.93 -0.86
CA GLU A 291 16.72 16.04 -0.60
C GLU A 291 15.52 15.60 0.27
N VAL A 292 15.33 14.30 0.45
CA VAL A 292 14.32 13.77 1.38
C VAL A 292 14.91 13.62 2.77
N LYS A 293 14.06 13.64 3.80
CA LYS A 293 14.50 13.41 5.18
C LYS A 293 15.25 12.07 5.28
N ALA A 294 16.40 12.08 5.95
CA ALA A 294 17.16 10.86 6.21
C ALA A 294 16.29 9.84 6.94
N ILE A 295 16.39 8.57 6.52
CA ILE A 295 15.63 7.50 7.15
C ILE A 295 16.01 7.36 8.62
N GLU A 296 15.04 7.24 9.48
CA GLU A 296 15.21 7.01 10.91
C GLU A 296 15.00 5.55 11.25
N GLY A 297 15.62 5.10 12.31
CA GLY A 297 15.49 3.77 12.84
C GLY A 297 15.93 3.70 14.29
N THR A 298 15.80 2.53 14.89
CA THR A 298 16.12 2.26 16.28
C THR A 298 17.41 1.46 16.36
N LEU A 299 18.38 1.93 17.15
CA LEU A 299 19.63 1.21 17.41
C LEU A 299 19.38 -0.02 18.29
N ASP A 300 20.27 -1.00 18.16
CA ASP A 300 20.30 -2.20 19.02
C ASP A 300 20.97 -1.89 20.35
N ASP A 301 20.37 -1.00 21.13
CA ASP A 301 20.80 -0.63 22.46
C ASP A 301 19.64 -0.76 23.48
N LYS A 302 19.96 -0.67 24.77
CA LYS A 302 18.98 -0.83 25.85
C LYS A 302 17.93 0.29 25.89
N ASP A 303 18.26 1.43 25.32
CA ASP A 303 17.43 2.63 25.36
C ASP A 303 16.61 2.83 24.07
N GLU A 304 16.74 1.90 23.11
CA GLU A 304 16.11 1.99 21.80
C GLU A 304 16.32 3.36 21.13
N THR A 305 17.56 3.82 21.14
CA THR A 305 17.94 5.15 20.65
C THR A 305 17.58 5.33 19.20
N VAL A 306 16.88 6.40 18.86
CA VAL A 306 16.56 6.76 17.49
C VAL A 306 17.78 7.32 16.80
N ALA A 307 18.13 6.82 15.64
CA ALA A 307 19.23 7.28 14.81
C ALA A 307 18.81 7.41 13.35
N ALA A 308 19.44 8.35 12.64
CA ALA A 308 19.22 8.54 11.20
C ALA A 308 20.36 7.93 10.39
N ARG A 309 20.05 7.54 9.15
CA ARG A 309 21.05 7.11 8.14
C ARG A 309 20.98 8.05 6.95
N PRO A 310 21.99 8.92 6.77
CA PRO A 310 22.04 9.83 5.62
C PRO A 310 22.28 9.07 4.31
N ALA A 311 21.79 9.61 3.21
CA ALA A 311 21.97 9.04 1.87
C ALA A 311 23.38 9.31 1.34
N GLU A 312 24.38 8.73 2.00
CA GLU A 312 25.81 8.89 1.70
C GLU A 312 26.48 7.53 1.56
N ASP A 313 27.37 7.40 0.59
CA ASP A 313 28.13 6.17 0.37
C ASP A 313 29.09 5.84 1.52
N THR A 314 29.52 6.84 2.26
CA THR A 314 30.45 6.70 3.41
C THR A 314 29.75 6.34 4.72
N ALA A 315 28.45 6.47 4.80
CA ALA A 315 27.67 6.08 5.97
C ALA A 315 27.58 4.55 6.11
N PRO A 316 27.30 4.03 7.32
CA PRO A 316 27.07 2.60 7.51
C PRO A 316 25.91 2.10 6.63
N PHE A 317 26.09 0.93 6.02
CA PHE A 317 25.06 0.35 5.15
C PHE A 317 23.76 0.12 5.90
N ALA A 318 22.65 0.55 5.30
CA ALA A 318 21.30 0.27 5.75
C ALA A 318 20.36 0.22 4.54
N ALA A 319 19.55 -0.83 4.47
CA ALA A 319 18.58 -1.04 3.41
C ALA A 319 17.30 -1.67 3.96
N LEU A 320 16.19 -1.43 3.28
CA LEU A 320 14.90 -2.02 3.59
C LEU A 320 14.51 -3.00 2.50
N ALA A 321 14.22 -4.26 2.88
CA ALA A 321 13.63 -5.24 2.00
C ALA A 321 12.13 -4.95 1.89
N PHE A 322 11.71 -4.44 0.75
CA PHE A 322 10.31 -4.01 0.57
C PHE A 322 9.47 -4.98 -0.27
N LYS A 323 10.11 -5.93 -0.95
CA LYS A 323 9.43 -6.93 -1.77
C LYS A 323 10.25 -8.19 -1.89
N ILE A 324 9.58 -9.33 -1.79
CA ILE A 324 10.12 -10.65 -2.11
C ILE A 324 9.37 -11.18 -3.32
N ALA A 325 10.07 -11.73 -4.29
CA ALA A 325 9.49 -12.37 -5.45
C ALA A 325 10.19 -13.72 -5.73
N THR A 326 9.45 -14.68 -6.23
CA THR A 326 10.00 -15.96 -6.67
C THR A 326 10.15 -15.97 -8.18
N ASP A 327 11.35 -16.19 -8.64
CA ASP A 327 11.67 -16.30 -10.06
C ASP A 327 11.97 -17.76 -10.43
N PRO A 328 11.40 -18.27 -11.54
CA PRO A 328 11.60 -19.66 -11.93
C PRO A 328 13.05 -20.04 -12.25
N PHE A 329 13.88 -19.07 -12.65
CA PHE A 329 15.24 -19.30 -13.12
C PHE A 329 16.32 -19.03 -12.07
N VAL A 330 16.12 -17.97 -11.28
CA VAL A 330 17.13 -17.52 -10.30
C VAL A 330 16.73 -17.75 -8.85
N GLY A 331 15.51 -18.19 -8.59
CA GLY A 331 14.98 -18.43 -7.26
C GLY A 331 14.44 -17.18 -6.59
N THR A 332 14.68 -17.01 -5.30
CA THR A 332 14.15 -15.89 -4.52
C THR A 332 14.88 -14.58 -4.85
N LEU A 333 14.13 -13.57 -5.22
CA LEU A 333 14.56 -12.18 -5.41
C LEU A 333 14.11 -11.36 -4.21
N THR A 334 15.05 -10.71 -3.54
CA THR A 334 14.77 -9.75 -2.46
C THR A 334 15.03 -8.34 -2.96
N PHE A 335 13.98 -7.58 -3.20
CA PHE A 335 14.10 -6.18 -3.61
C PHE A 335 14.37 -5.31 -2.42
N VAL A 336 15.44 -4.52 -2.50
CA VAL A 336 15.87 -3.61 -1.44
C VAL A 336 15.99 -2.18 -1.93
N ARG A 337 15.62 -1.23 -1.08
CA ARG A 337 16.01 0.16 -1.19
C ARG A 337 17.19 0.40 -0.28
N VAL A 338 18.30 0.83 -0.84
CA VAL A 338 19.48 1.22 -0.08
C VAL A 338 19.35 2.67 0.36
N TYR A 339 19.35 2.90 1.66
CA TYR A 339 19.25 4.25 2.23
C TYR A 339 20.60 4.87 2.53
N SER A 340 21.59 4.06 2.88
CA SER A 340 22.94 4.55 3.21
C SER A 340 24.00 3.50 2.89
N GLY A 341 25.21 3.94 2.68
CA GLY A 341 26.37 3.09 2.48
C GLY A 341 26.45 2.43 1.11
N VAL A 342 27.34 1.45 1.00
CA VAL A 342 27.60 0.65 -0.19
C VAL A 342 27.58 -0.82 0.17
N LEU A 343 26.92 -1.63 -0.64
CA LEU A 343 26.90 -3.09 -0.54
C LEU A 343 27.55 -3.68 -1.79
N ALA A 344 28.57 -4.50 -1.59
CA ALA A 344 29.21 -5.25 -2.67
C ALA A 344 28.78 -6.71 -2.69
N SER A 345 28.83 -7.32 -3.86
CA SER A 345 28.62 -8.75 -4.01
C SER A 345 29.65 -9.52 -3.17
N GLY A 346 29.17 -10.47 -2.36
CA GLY A 346 30.01 -11.22 -1.43
C GLY A 346 30.07 -10.67 -0.01
N ASP A 347 29.58 -9.45 0.22
CA ASP A 347 29.51 -8.85 1.56
C ASP A 347 28.49 -9.60 2.44
N SER A 348 28.68 -9.48 3.75
CA SER A 348 27.73 -9.95 4.74
C SER A 348 26.88 -8.81 5.24
N VAL A 349 25.57 -9.06 5.36
CA VAL A 349 24.60 -8.14 5.96
C VAL A 349 23.97 -8.76 7.20
N PHE A 350 23.52 -7.92 8.11
CA PHE A 350 22.80 -8.31 9.30
C PHE A 350 21.31 -7.98 9.15
N ASN A 351 20.45 -8.98 9.25
CA ASN A 351 19.02 -8.79 9.35
C ASN A 351 18.67 -8.45 10.80
N SER A 352 18.49 -7.17 11.09
CA SER A 352 18.28 -6.66 12.44
C SER A 352 16.91 -7.01 13.02
N VAL A 353 15.93 -7.31 12.19
CA VAL A 353 14.59 -7.75 12.63
C VAL A 353 14.62 -9.19 13.13
N LYS A 354 15.35 -10.07 12.44
CA LYS A 354 15.47 -11.51 12.77
C LYS A 354 16.74 -11.87 13.51
N SER A 355 17.63 -10.90 13.74
CA SER A 355 18.92 -11.10 14.41
C SER A 355 19.77 -12.18 13.75
N LYS A 356 19.81 -12.22 12.42
CA LYS A 356 20.57 -13.17 11.63
C LYS A 356 21.52 -12.47 10.67
N LYS A 357 22.70 -13.07 10.49
CA LYS A 357 23.69 -12.64 9.50
C LYS A 357 23.57 -13.48 8.24
N GLU A 358 23.55 -12.84 7.09
CA GLU A 358 23.52 -13.50 5.79
C GLU A 358 24.56 -12.92 4.85
N ARG A 359 25.04 -13.75 3.93
CA ARG A 359 25.97 -13.33 2.88
C ARG A 359 25.19 -13.06 1.59
N VAL A 360 25.45 -11.90 1.00
CA VAL A 360 24.89 -11.52 -0.30
C VAL A 360 25.74 -12.13 -1.41
N GLY A 361 25.14 -13.03 -2.19
CA GLY A 361 25.81 -13.67 -3.32
C GLY A 361 25.78 -12.80 -4.56
N ARG A 362 24.67 -12.81 -5.26
CA ARG A 362 24.47 -12.07 -6.52
C ARG A 362 23.49 -10.93 -6.30
N MET A 363 23.69 -9.86 -7.07
CA MET A 363 22.77 -8.72 -7.11
C MET A 363 22.46 -8.39 -8.56
N VAL A 364 21.20 -8.03 -8.82
CA VAL A 364 20.74 -7.64 -10.15
C VAL A 364 20.00 -6.33 -10.11
N GLN A 365 20.07 -5.60 -11.21
CA GLN A 365 19.29 -4.41 -11.48
C GLN A 365 18.30 -4.71 -12.61
N MET A 366 17.08 -4.28 -12.44
CA MET A 366 16.03 -4.49 -13.41
C MET A 366 16.00 -3.37 -14.45
N HIS A 367 16.04 -3.74 -15.73
CA HIS A 367 15.82 -2.86 -16.86
C HIS A 367 14.67 -3.43 -17.70
N ALA A 368 13.46 -2.97 -17.44
CA ALA A 368 12.25 -3.60 -17.98
C ALA A 368 12.22 -5.11 -17.65
N ASN A 369 12.19 -5.99 -18.65
CA ASN A 369 12.23 -7.45 -18.44
C ASN A 369 13.65 -8.04 -18.35
N ASN A 370 14.68 -7.22 -18.53
CA ASN A 370 16.06 -7.66 -18.49
C ASN A 370 16.62 -7.51 -17.07
N ARG A 371 17.55 -8.39 -16.72
CA ARG A 371 18.24 -8.39 -15.44
C ARG A 371 19.73 -8.25 -15.70
N ASP A 372 20.28 -7.13 -15.25
CA ASP A 372 21.72 -6.88 -15.35
C ASP A 372 22.39 -7.20 -14.01
N GLU A 373 23.37 -8.08 -14.03
CA GLU A 373 24.15 -8.39 -12.85
C GLU A 373 25.04 -7.19 -12.47
N ILE A 374 24.96 -6.79 -11.22
CA ILE A 374 25.73 -5.68 -10.67
C ILE A 374 26.65 -6.16 -9.56
N LYS A 375 27.81 -5.50 -9.41
CA LYS A 375 28.82 -5.85 -8.40
C LYS A 375 28.64 -5.09 -7.10
N GLU A 376 28.04 -3.94 -7.14
CA GLU A 376 27.80 -3.09 -5.98
C GLU A 376 26.50 -2.28 -6.14
N VAL A 377 25.88 -1.95 -5.02
CA VAL A 377 24.74 -1.06 -4.94
C VAL A 377 25.00 0.00 -3.88
N ARG A 378 24.58 1.23 -4.12
CA ARG A 378 24.92 2.41 -3.34
C ARG A 378 23.69 3.08 -2.75
N ALA A 379 23.91 3.98 -1.80
CA ALA A 379 22.86 4.80 -1.22
C ALA A 379 21.98 5.46 -2.28
N GLY A 380 20.67 5.40 -2.09
CA GLY A 380 19.66 5.92 -3.01
C GLY A 380 19.24 4.95 -4.10
N ASP A 381 19.79 3.75 -4.17
CA ASP A 381 19.52 2.79 -5.22
C ASP A 381 18.50 1.72 -4.83
N ILE A 382 17.90 1.13 -5.85
CA ILE A 382 16.98 0.01 -5.74
C ILE A 382 17.57 -1.15 -6.53
N ALA A 383 17.70 -2.31 -5.90
CA ALA A 383 18.25 -3.51 -6.50
C ALA A 383 17.59 -4.77 -5.97
N ALA A 384 17.81 -5.89 -6.63
CA ALA A 384 17.37 -7.20 -6.17
C ALA A 384 18.55 -8.06 -5.74
N LEU A 385 18.47 -8.64 -4.54
CA LEU A 385 19.42 -9.59 -4.00
C LEU A 385 18.93 -11.01 -4.31
N ILE A 386 19.79 -11.87 -4.83
CA ILE A 386 19.44 -13.24 -5.20
C ILE A 386 19.88 -14.20 -4.08
N GLY A 387 18.98 -15.12 -3.72
CA GLY A 387 19.31 -16.24 -2.85
C GLY A 387 19.35 -15.93 -1.35
N MET A 388 18.75 -14.83 -0.91
CA MET A 388 18.55 -14.57 0.52
C MET A 388 17.57 -15.60 1.09
N LYS A 389 17.91 -16.21 2.25
CA LYS A 389 17.16 -17.36 2.78
C LYS A 389 16.08 -16.96 3.80
N ASP A 390 16.43 -16.05 4.71
CA ASP A 390 15.61 -15.72 5.87
C ASP A 390 15.00 -14.32 5.82
N VAL A 391 15.17 -13.59 4.74
CA VAL A 391 14.64 -12.23 4.59
C VAL A 391 13.17 -12.27 4.19
N THR A 392 12.35 -11.51 4.89
CA THR A 392 10.94 -11.27 4.56
C THR A 392 10.70 -9.79 4.30
N THR A 393 9.55 -9.47 3.70
CA THR A 393 9.18 -8.07 3.43
C THR A 393 9.10 -7.27 4.72
N GLY A 394 9.71 -6.08 4.72
CA GLY A 394 9.79 -5.20 5.88
C GLY A 394 11.04 -5.38 6.73
N ASP A 395 11.88 -6.37 6.45
CA ASP A 395 13.13 -6.58 7.17
C ASP A 395 14.16 -5.50 6.82
N THR A 396 14.97 -5.14 7.81
CA THR A 396 16.12 -4.24 7.63
C THR A 396 17.39 -5.05 7.45
N LEU A 397 18.14 -4.73 6.40
CA LEU A 397 19.49 -5.25 6.16
C LEU A 397 20.48 -4.15 6.44
N CYS A 398 21.44 -4.37 7.33
CA CYS A 398 22.39 -3.35 7.75
C CYS A 398 23.81 -3.90 7.91
N ASP A 399 24.76 -2.98 8.14
CA ASP A 399 26.13 -3.31 8.50
C ASP A 399 26.12 -4.11 9.83
N PRO A 400 26.79 -5.26 9.90
CA PRO A 400 26.85 -6.07 11.12
C PRO A 400 27.48 -5.35 12.32
N THR A 401 28.31 -4.34 12.07
CA THR A 401 28.98 -3.53 13.12
C THR A 401 28.20 -2.28 13.53
N ASN A 402 27.25 -1.84 12.72
CA ASN A 402 26.42 -0.65 12.95
C ASN A 402 24.94 -1.01 12.77
N LYS A 403 24.42 -1.81 13.69
CA LYS A 403 23.08 -2.34 13.63
C LYS A 403 22.02 -1.25 13.83
N ILE A 404 20.98 -1.30 12.99
CA ILE A 404 19.81 -0.45 13.08
C ILE A 404 18.58 -1.22 12.60
N VAL A 405 17.42 -0.96 13.21
CA VAL A 405 16.12 -1.41 12.71
C VAL A 405 15.41 -0.19 12.16
N LEU A 406 15.26 -0.14 10.85
CA LEU A 406 14.50 0.94 10.19
C LEU A 406 13.02 0.82 10.55
N GLU A 407 12.30 1.93 10.47
CA GLU A 407 10.87 1.95 10.72
C GLU A 407 10.15 0.83 9.94
N ARG A 408 9.38 0.01 10.66
CA ARG A 408 8.69 -1.14 10.09
C ARG A 408 7.50 -0.72 9.25
N MET A 409 7.21 -1.52 8.22
CA MET A 409 5.94 -1.43 7.49
C MET A 409 4.81 -2.03 8.34
N GLU A 410 3.68 -1.36 8.39
CA GLU A 410 2.45 -1.90 8.95
C GLU A 410 1.69 -2.62 7.84
N PHE A 411 1.26 -3.84 8.12
CA PHE A 411 0.50 -4.64 7.17
C PHE A 411 -0.93 -4.81 7.66
N PRO A 412 -1.95 -4.63 6.79
CA PRO A 412 -3.33 -4.82 7.18
C PRO A 412 -3.62 -6.30 7.49
N GLU A 413 -4.50 -6.52 8.44
CA GLU A 413 -4.99 -7.85 8.76
C GLU A 413 -5.93 -8.36 7.64
N PRO A 414 -5.84 -9.65 7.26
CA PRO A 414 -6.76 -10.24 6.31
C PRO A 414 -8.20 -10.20 6.79
N VAL A 415 -9.13 -10.05 5.88
CA VAL A 415 -10.57 -9.92 6.18
C VAL A 415 -11.43 -11.05 5.63
N ILE A 416 -10.90 -11.86 4.73
CA ILE A 416 -11.59 -13.00 4.09
C ILE A 416 -10.73 -14.24 4.16
N SER A 417 -11.37 -15.40 4.34
CA SER A 417 -10.70 -16.70 4.41
C SER A 417 -11.41 -17.73 3.54
N VAL A 418 -10.66 -18.63 2.95
CA VAL A 418 -11.17 -19.80 2.24
C VAL A 418 -10.41 -21.05 2.64
N ALA A 419 -11.09 -22.19 2.68
CA ALA A 419 -10.45 -23.49 2.83
C ALA A 419 -9.91 -23.97 1.48
N VAL A 420 -8.69 -24.50 1.47
CA VAL A 420 -8.02 -25.03 0.29
C VAL A 420 -7.67 -26.49 0.53
N GLU A 421 -8.08 -27.36 -0.37
CA GLU A 421 -7.81 -28.79 -0.30
C GLU A 421 -7.06 -29.23 -1.57
N PRO A 422 -5.93 -29.97 -1.46
CA PRO A 422 -5.25 -30.50 -2.62
C PRO A 422 -6.12 -31.56 -3.30
N LYS A 423 -6.16 -31.60 -4.62
CA LYS A 423 -6.93 -32.60 -5.37
C LYS A 423 -6.34 -34.02 -5.25
N THR A 424 -5.04 -34.11 -5.07
CA THR A 424 -4.34 -35.40 -4.92
C THR A 424 -3.37 -35.37 -3.74
N LYS A 425 -2.96 -36.56 -3.26
CA LYS A 425 -1.90 -36.65 -2.22
C LYS A 425 -0.56 -36.09 -2.67
N ALA A 426 -0.23 -36.19 -3.95
CA ALA A 426 0.99 -35.61 -4.51
C ALA A 426 0.97 -34.08 -4.51
N ASP A 427 -0.22 -33.48 -4.60
CA ASP A 427 -0.39 -32.04 -4.54
C ASP A 427 -0.26 -31.47 -3.11
N GLN A 428 -0.42 -32.30 -2.08
CA GLN A 428 -0.38 -31.85 -0.69
C GLN A 428 0.99 -31.26 -0.29
N GLU A 429 2.08 -31.96 -0.62
CA GLU A 429 3.44 -31.48 -0.34
C GLU A 429 3.77 -30.23 -1.18
N LYS A 430 3.41 -30.27 -2.46
CA LYS A 430 3.59 -29.13 -3.37
C LYS A 430 2.78 -27.91 -2.92
N MET A 431 1.56 -28.11 -2.45
CA MET A 431 0.70 -27.04 -1.93
C MET A 431 1.34 -26.36 -0.70
N GLY A 432 1.87 -27.12 0.23
CA GLY A 432 2.57 -26.57 1.40
C GLY A 432 3.76 -25.69 1.01
N VAL A 433 4.57 -26.14 0.05
CA VAL A 433 5.70 -25.36 -0.48
C VAL A 433 5.23 -24.11 -1.21
N ALA A 434 4.21 -24.23 -2.06
CA ALA A 434 3.65 -23.11 -2.82
C ALA A 434 3.06 -22.04 -1.89
N LEU A 435 2.25 -22.44 -0.92
CA LEU A 435 1.65 -21.53 0.06
C LEU A 435 2.70 -20.85 0.93
N GLY A 436 3.75 -21.57 1.34
CA GLY A 436 4.87 -21.00 2.09
C GLY A 436 5.60 -19.91 1.31
N LYS A 437 5.86 -20.13 0.02
CA LYS A 437 6.48 -19.11 -0.85
C LYS A 437 5.59 -17.91 -1.08
N LEU A 438 4.31 -18.12 -1.34
CA LEU A 438 3.34 -17.03 -1.51
C LEU A 438 3.19 -16.19 -0.24
N ALA A 439 3.19 -16.83 0.94
CA ALA A 439 3.15 -16.12 2.22
C ALA A 439 4.43 -15.31 2.49
N GLN A 440 5.58 -15.75 1.99
CA GLN A 440 6.82 -14.98 2.05
C GLN A 440 6.76 -13.71 1.19
N GLU A 441 6.13 -13.82 0.02
CA GLU A 441 6.01 -12.70 -0.92
C GLU A 441 5.02 -11.64 -0.42
N ASP A 442 3.94 -12.07 0.23
CA ASP A 442 2.81 -11.23 0.60
C ASP A 442 2.48 -11.33 2.09
N PRO A 443 2.86 -10.34 2.90
CA PRO A 443 2.56 -10.33 4.34
C PRO A 443 1.07 -10.19 4.69
N SER A 444 0.23 -9.75 3.75
CA SER A 444 -1.24 -9.69 3.95
C SER A 444 -1.93 -11.04 3.70
N PHE A 445 -1.18 -12.00 3.18
CA PHE A 445 -1.64 -13.35 2.94
C PHE A 445 -1.20 -14.26 4.10
N ARG A 446 -2.15 -14.96 4.70
CA ARG A 446 -1.88 -15.90 5.80
C ARG A 446 -2.33 -17.30 5.45
N VAL A 447 -1.60 -18.27 5.96
CA VAL A 447 -1.88 -19.70 5.82
C VAL A 447 -1.91 -20.31 7.19
N GLU A 448 -3.01 -20.95 7.53
CA GLU A 448 -3.21 -21.63 8.80
C GLU A 448 -3.77 -23.05 8.56
N THR A 449 -3.44 -23.97 9.44
CA THR A 449 -4.08 -25.28 9.45
C THR A 449 -5.07 -25.32 10.60
N ASP A 450 -6.33 -25.55 10.29
CA ASP A 450 -7.35 -25.74 11.31
C ASP A 450 -7.09 -27.06 12.05
N GLU A 451 -6.83 -26.99 13.32
CA GLU A 451 -6.49 -28.16 14.15
C GLU A 451 -7.66 -29.14 14.29
N GLU A 452 -8.89 -28.67 14.23
CA GLU A 452 -10.08 -29.52 14.37
C GLU A 452 -10.43 -30.24 13.06
N SER A 453 -10.46 -29.53 11.94
CA SER A 453 -10.82 -30.09 10.65
C SER A 453 -9.64 -30.63 9.84
N GLY A 454 -8.41 -30.25 10.18
CA GLY A 454 -7.22 -30.56 9.41
C GLY A 454 -7.15 -29.84 8.06
N GLN A 455 -8.06 -28.90 7.79
CA GLN A 455 -8.10 -28.13 6.55
C GLN A 455 -7.05 -27.04 6.55
N THR A 456 -6.49 -26.75 5.39
CA THR A 456 -5.62 -25.59 5.17
C THR A 456 -6.52 -24.38 4.84
N ILE A 457 -6.42 -23.34 5.63
CA ILE A 457 -7.15 -22.08 5.46
C ILE A 457 -6.19 -21.01 4.98
N ILE A 458 -6.56 -20.32 3.90
CA ILE A 458 -5.85 -19.15 3.40
C ILE A 458 -6.69 -17.91 3.62
N SER A 459 -6.04 -16.84 4.03
CA SER A 459 -6.69 -15.56 4.35
C SER A 459 -6.04 -14.43 3.59
N GLY A 460 -6.83 -13.49 3.12
CA GLY A 460 -6.37 -12.34 2.32
C GLY A 460 -7.29 -11.13 2.41
N MET A 461 -7.01 -10.13 1.58
CA MET A 461 -7.66 -8.81 1.62
C MET A 461 -8.96 -8.74 0.81
N GLY A 462 -9.26 -9.71 -0.01
CA GLY A 462 -10.46 -9.76 -0.82
C GLY A 462 -10.53 -10.97 -1.72
N GLU A 463 -11.68 -11.17 -2.39
CA GLU A 463 -11.91 -12.31 -3.27
C GLU A 463 -10.90 -12.34 -4.43
N LEU A 464 -10.66 -11.20 -5.07
CA LEU A 464 -9.71 -11.11 -6.17
C LEU A 464 -8.28 -11.45 -5.71
N HIS A 465 -7.88 -11.01 -4.54
CA HIS A 465 -6.58 -11.33 -3.95
C HIS A 465 -6.40 -12.86 -3.80
N LEU A 466 -7.36 -13.54 -3.20
CA LEU A 466 -7.32 -14.99 -3.02
C LEU A 466 -7.40 -15.76 -4.34
N ASP A 467 -8.24 -15.31 -5.28
CA ASP A 467 -8.35 -15.91 -6.61
C ASP A 467 -7.01 -15.89 -7.37
N ILE A 468 -6.33 -14.75 -7.32
CA ILE A 468 -5.03 -14.60 -7.96
C ILE A 468 -3.98 -15.51 -7.33
N LEU A 469 -3.95 -15.62 -6.00
CA LEU A 469 -3.01 -16.50 -5.31
C LEU A 469 -3.25 -17.98 -5.63
N VAL A 470 -4.50 -18.40 -5.68
CA VAL A 470 -4.87 -19.78 -6.06
C VAL A 470 -4.52 -20.08 -7.52
N ASP A 471 -4.76 -19.14 -8.41
CA ASP A 471 -4.38 -19.28 -9.82
C ASP A 471 -2.85 -19.30 -10.00
N ARG A 472 -2.11 -18.55 -9.20
CA ARG A 472 -0.64 -18.64 -9.14
C ARG A 472 -0.15 -20.01 -8.66
N MET A 473 -0.80 -20.63 -7.66
CA MET A 473 -0.47 -21.99 -7.25
C MET A 473 -0.57 -22.96 -8.42
N ARG A 474 -1.62 -22.85 -9.22
CA ARG A 474 -1.81 -23.70 -10.40
C ARG A 474 -0.77 -23.45 -11.48
N ARG A 475 -0.52 -22.19 -11.85
CA ARG A 475 0.34 -21.81 -12.98
C ARG A 475 1.82 -21.90 -12.66
N GLU A 476 2.25 -21.40 -11.51
CA GLU A 476 3.66 -21.28 -11.16
C GLU A 476 4.19 -22.52 -10.43
N PHE A 477 3.35 -23.20 -9.64
CA PHE A 477 3.74 -24.34 -8.81
C PHE A 477 3.15 -25.68 -9.26
N ASN A 478 2.31 -25.68 -10.29
CA ASN A 478 1.60 -26.87 -10.77
C ASN A 478 0.83 -27.63 -9.66
N VAL A 479 0.13 -26.86 -8.82
CA VAL A 479 -0.71 -27.38 -7.75
C VAL A 479 -2.15 -27.16 -8.08
N GLU A 480 -2.95 -28.21 -8.15
CA GLU A 480 -4.39 -28.13 -8.27
C GLU A 480 -5.06 -28.30 -6.89
N ALA A 481 -5.94 -27.39 -6.54
CA ALA A 481 -6.65 -27.40 -5.28
C ALA A 481 -8.14 -27.12 -5.47
N ASN A 482 -8.96 -27.71 -4.60
CA ASN A 482 -10.36 -27.35 -4.45
C ASN A 482 -10.48 -26.22 -3.43
N ILE A 483 -11.32 -25.23 -3.75
CA ILE A 483 -11.51 -24.04 -2.93
C ILE A 483 -12.90 -24.08 -2.34
N GLY A 484 -12.98 -23.91 -1.02
CA GLY A 484 -14.25 -23.77 -0.31
C GLY A 484 -14.93 -22.42 -0.54
N LYS A 485 -16.10 -22.23 0.04
CA LYS A 485 -16.78 -20.94 0.01
C LYS A 485 -16.06 -19.92 0.87
N PRO A 486 -16.00 -18.64 0.44
CA PRO A 486 -15.44 -17.58 1.24
C PRO A 486 -16.10 -17.46 2.60
N GLN A 487 -15.32 -17.30 3.64
CA GLN A 487 -15.77 -17.05 5.00
C GLN A 487 -15.25 -15.71 5.50
N VAL A 488 -16.09 -15.01 6.24
CA VAL A 488 -15.76 -13.72 6.81
C VAL A 488 -14.94 -13.91 8.08
N ALA A 489 -13.87 -13.14 8.24
CA ALA A 489 -13.10 -13.10 9.47
C ALA A 489 -13.79 -12.18 10.50
N TYR A 490 -14.67 -12.76 11.29
CA TYR A 490 -15.33 -12.07 12.40
C TYR A 490 -14.35 -11.78 13.52
N ARG A 491 -14.75 -10.89 14.44
CA ARG A 491 -14.07 -10.63 15.71
C ARG A 491 -15.08 -10.66 16.84
N GLU A 492 -14.59 -10.75 18.06
CA GLU A 492 -15.41 -10.72 19.26
C GLU A 492 -15.00 -9.53 20.13
N LYS A 493 -15.92 -9.02 20.93
CA LYS A 493 -15.67 -7.94 21.88
C LYS A 493 -16.61 -8.06 23.07
N ILE A 494 -16.14 -7.72 24.27
CA ILE A 494 -16.99 -7.51 25.44
C ILE A 494 -17.45 -6.04 25.47
N ARG A 495 -18.69 -5.82 25.90
CA ARG A 495 -19.28 -4.47 25.98
C ARG A 495 -19.34 -3.92 27.40
N GLN A 496 -19.19 -4.76 28.39
CA GLN A 496 -19.26 -4.40 29.81
C GLN A 496 -18.03 -4.88 30.54
N SER A 497 -17.75 -4.23 31.66
CA SER A 497 -16.71 -4.68 32.58
C SER A 497 -17.22 -5.83 33.45
N ILE A 498 -16.34 -6.76 33.76
CA ILE A 498 -16.62 -7.89 34.65
C ILE A 498 -15.42 -8.16 35.56
N ASP A 499 -15.71 -8.47 36.82
CA ASP A 499 -14.70 -8.88 37.79
C ASP A 499 -14.64 -10.40 37.85
N ALA A 500 -13.50 -10.96 37.48
CA ALA A 500 -13.26 -12.39 37.43
C ALA A 500 -12.46 -12.85 38.65
N ASN A 501 -13.04 -13.77 39.39
CA ASN A 501 -12.37 -14.49 40.48
C ASN A 501 -12.34 -15.96 40.09
N HIS A 502 -11.22 -16.46 39.61
CA HIS A 502 -11.11 -17.82 39.10
C HIS A 502 -9.92 -18.57 39.67
N LYS A 503 -10.23 -19.78 40.15
CA LYS A 503 -9.28 -20.70 40.76
C LYS A 503 -9.19 -21.96 39.90
N PHE A 504 -7.99 -22.30 39.50
CA PHE A 504 -7.68 -23.58 38.86
C PHE A 504 -6.92 -24.44 39.83
N ALA A 505 -7.52 -25.55 40.25
CA ALA A 505 -6.89 -26.53 41.13
C ALA A 505 -7.14 -27.94 40.63
N ARG A 506 -6.07 -28.71 40.41
CA ARG A 506 -6.13 -30.09 39.95
C ARG A 506 -5.15 -30.93 40.75
N GLN A 507 -5.62 -32.02 41.31
CA GLN A 507 -4.78 -33.05 41.93
C GLN A 507 -4.98 -34.37 41.17
N SER A 508 -3.91 -34.95 40.68
CA SER A 508 -3.90 -36.25 40.02
C SER A 508 -2.68 -37.04 40.46
N GLY A 509 -2.76 -37.72 41.61
CA GLY A 509 -1.82 -38.73 42.03
C GLY A 509 -0.33 -38.37 42.06
N GLY A 510 0.01 -37.13 42.38
CA GLY A 510 1.37 -36.58 42.41
C GLY A 510 1.38 -35.10 42.74
N ARG A 511 2.33 -34.34 42.18
CA ARG A 511 2.38 -32.88 42.29
C ARG A 511 1.14 -32.28 41.62
N GLY A 512 0.34 -31.54 42.37
CA GLY A 512 -0.88 -30.89 41.87
C GLY A 512 -0.60 -29.64 41.02
N GLN A 513 -1.67 -29.02 40.55
CA GLN A 513 -1.63 -27.71 39.90
C GLN A 513 -2.57 -26.75 40.62
N TYR A 514 -2.10 -25.55 40.88
CA TYR A 514 -2.87 -24.52 41.56
C TYR A 514 -2.53 -23.15 41.00
N GLY A 515 -3.55 -22.42 40.54
CA GLY A 515 -3.46 -21.03 40.15
C GLY A 515 -4.76 -20.30 40.48
N HIS A 516 -4.67 -19.15 41.08
CA HIS A 516 -5.83 -18.33 41.45
C HIS A 516 -5.58 -16.88 41.05
N VAL A 517 -6.46 -16.35 40.25
CA VAL A 517 -6.36 -14.98 39.70
C VAL A 517 -7.65 -14.20 39.93
N MET A 518 -7.49 -12.95 40.34
CA MET A 518 -8.57 -11.96 40.41
C MET A 518 -8.27 -10.85 39.40
N VAL A 519 -9.04 -10.81 38.32
CA VAL A 519 -8.82 -9.93 37.16
C VAL A 519 -10.10 -9.19 36.83
N GLU A 520 -10.01 -7.89 36.63
CA GLU A 520 -11.08 -7.09 36.07
C GLU A 520 -10.87 -6.98 34.55
N PHE A 521 -11.81 -7.52 33.80
CA PHE A 521 -11.85 -7.39 32.33
C PHE A 521 -12.79 -6.24 31.96
N SER A 522 -12.35 -5.36 31.10
CA SER A 522 -13.13 -4.22 30.59
C SER A 522 -12.88 -3.98 29.12
N PRO A 523 -13.82 -3.31 28.40
CA PRO A 523 -13.57 -2.88 27.02
C PRO A 523 -12.41 -1.90 26.96
N SER A 524 -11.60 -2.01 25.88
CA SER A 524 -10.52 -1.08 25.56
C SER A 524 -10.72 -0.50 24.17
N ASP A 525 -10.27 0.74 23.95
CA ASP A 525 -10.26 1.37 22.64
C ASP A 525 -9.07 0.89 21.80
N GLU A 526 -8.07 0.28 22.42
CA GLU A 526 -6.97 -0.37 21.73
C GLU A 526 -7.39 -1.75 21.18
N GLU A 527 -6.94 -2.11 20.02
CA GLU A 527 -7.31 -3.37 19.36
C GLU A 527 -6.81 -4.61 20.12
N GLY A 528 -5.63 -4.51 20.72
CA GLY A 528 -4.97 -5.59 21.44
C GLY A 528 -5.36 -5.69 22.91
N LEU A 529 -4.53 -6.43 23.65
CA LEU A 529 -4.64 -6.54 25.10
C LEU A 529 -3.90 -5.41 25.80
N GLU A 530 -4.62 -4.65 26.62
CA GLU A 530 -4.05 -3.73 27.58
C GLU A 530 -3.96 -4.43 28.95
N PHE A 531 -2.77 -4.91 29.31
CA PHE A 531 -2.55 -5.64 30.56
C PHE A 531 -1.95 -4.73 31.64
N ILE A 532 -2.64 -4.68 32.81
CA ILE A 532 -2.20 -3.88 33.96
C ILE A 532 -1.99 -4.82 35.15
N ASN A 533 -0.80 -4.77 35.71
CA ASN A 533 -0.46 -5.49 36.93
C ASN A 533 -0.54 -4.56 38.13
N GLU A 534 -1.52 -4.80 39.00
CA GLU A 534 -1.72 -4.10 40.28
C GLU A 534 -1.58 -5.04 41.49
N VAL A 535 -0.98 -6.20 41.34
CA VAL A 535 -0.79 -7.16 42.43
C VAL A 535 0.15 -6.59 43.50
N VAL A 536 -0.29 -6.57 44.74
CA VAL A 536 0.47 -6.09 45.88
C VAL A 536 0.79 -7.22 46.88
N GLY A 537 1.84 -7.05 47.65
CA GLY A 537 2.17 -7.98 48.73
C GLY A 537 2.63 -9.37 48.33
N GLY A 538 2.92 -9.60 47.02
CA GLY A 538 3.32 -10.91 46.52
C GLY A 538 2.20 -11.95 46.51
N ALA A 539 0.95 -11.53 46.44
CA ALA A 539 -0.22 -12.43 46.36
C ALA A 539 -0.12 -13.40 45.18
N ILE A 540 0.46 -12.95 44.06
CA ILE A 540 0.94 -13.78 42.96
C ILE A 540 2.44 -13.53 42.81
N PRO A 541 3.29 -14.56 42.83
CA PRO A 541 4.72 -14.40 42.56
C PRO A 541 4.99 -13.70 41.25
N LYS A 542 5.96 -12.80 41.19
CA LYS A 542 6.29 -12.00 39.98
C LYS A 542 6.58 -12.87 38.76
N GLU A 543 7.17 -14.04 38.98
CA GLU A 543 7.49 -15.01 37.92
C GLU A 543 6.27 -15.58 37.20
N TYR A 544 5.07 -15.55 37.81
CA TYR A 544 3.84 -16.07 37.24
C TYR A 544 2.95 -15.00 36.58
N ILE A 545 3.24 -13.72 36.73
CA ILE A 545 2.45 -12.63 36.16
C ILE A 545 2.51 -12.65 34.62
N GLY A 546 3.69 -12.93 34.05
CA GLY A 546 3.84 -13.11 32.62
C GLY A 546 3.05 -14.31 32.07
N ALA A 547 2.86 -15.35 32.87
CA ALA A 547 2.05 -16.51 32.52
C ALA A 547 0.55 -16.16 32.49
N VAL A 548 0.08 -15.28 33.34
CA VAL A 548 -1.30 -14.76 33.37
C VAL A 548 -1.57 -13.97 32.10
N GLU A 549 -0.68 -13.06 31.69
CA GLU A 549 -0.79 -12.29 30.47
C GLU A 549 -0.81 -13.19 29.23
N LYS A 550 0.07 -14.18 29.17
CA LYS A 550 0.09 -15.17 28.06
C LYS A 550 -1.21 -15.97 28.00
N GLY A 551 -1.75 -16.40 29.13
CA GLY A 551 -3.02 -17.13 29.18
C GLY A 551 -4.20 -16.32 28.68
N ILE A 552 -4.28 -15.04 29.03
CA ILE A 552 -5.29 -14.12 28.53
C ILE A 552 -5.11 -13.92 27.02
N THR A 553 -3.90 -13.69 26.55
CA THR A 553 -3.60 -13.49 25.12
C THR A 553 -3.98 -14.69 24.29
N GLU A 554 -3.67 -15.90 24.73
CA GLU A 554 -4.05 -17.13 24.02
C GLU A 554 -5.57 -17.31 23.97
N GLN A 555 -6.29 -17.06 25.06
CA GLN A 555 -7.74 -17.15 25.06
C GLN A 555 -8.39 -16.08 24.17
N MET A 556 -7.82 -14.88 24.09
CA MET A 556 -8.27 -13.87 23.15
C MET A 556 -8.20 -14.36 21.71
N ARG A 557 -7.15 -15.05 21.33
CA ARG A 557 -7.01 -15.62 19.97
C ARG A 557 -8.07 -16.68 19.67
N ASN A 558 -8.44 -17.47 20.67
CA ASN A 558 -9.41 -18.55 20.53
C ASN A 558 -10.87 -18.08 20.66
N GLY A 559 -11.08 -16.84 21.10
CA GLY A 559 -12.40 -16.28 21.32
C GLY A 559 -13.17 -16.88 22.50
N VAL A 560 -14.37 -16.40 22.72
CA VAL A 560 -15.25 -16.85 23.82
C VAL A 560 -16.68 -17.17 23.36
N ILE A 561 -17.13 -16.63 22.21
CA ILE A 561 -18.48 -16.83 21.67
C ILE A 561 -18.47 -17.87 20.55
N ALA A 562 -17.70 -17.65 19.52
CA ALA A 562 -17.74 -18.39 18.27
C ALA A 562 -16.33 -18.72 17.71
N GLY A 563 -15.30 -18.68 18.55
CA GLY A 563 -13.95 -19.04 18.17
C GLY A 563 -13.20 -17.97 17.36
N TYR A 564 -13.72 -16.75 17.26
CA TYR A 564 -13.05 -15.65 16.60
C TYR A 564 -12.23 -14.82 17.59
N PRO A 565 -11.14 -14.16 17.15
CA PRO A 565 -10.31 -13.38 18.06
C PRO A 565 -11.10 -12.32 18.81
N LEU A 566 -10.90 -12.27 20.12
CA LEU A 566 -11.40 -11.21 20.99
C LEU A 566 -10.48 -10.01 20.91
N ILE A 567 -11.03 -8.84 20.62
CA ILE A 567 -10.28 -7.58 20.49
C ILE A 567 -10.75 -6.54 21.50
N GLY A 568 -9.95 -5.51 21.74
CA GLY A 568 -10.31 -4.39 22.60
C GLY A 568 -10.53 -4.78 24.04
N LEU A 569 -9.60 -5.53 24.64
CA LEU A 569 -9.67 -6.00 26.02
C LEU A 569 -8.64 -5.31 26.90
N LYS A 570 -9.08 -4.81 28.05
CA LYS A 570 -8.25 -4.37 29.16
C LYS A 570 -8.38 -5.36 30.31
N ALA A 571 -7.26 -5.89 30.77
CA ALA A 571 -7.19 -6.80 31.88
C ALA A 571 -6.36 -6.18 33.04
N ARG A 572 -6.97 -5.96 34.15
CA ARG A 572 -6.34 -5.46 35.37
C ARG A 572 -6.24 -6.59 36.39
N LEU A 573 -5.05 -7.19 36.50
CA LEU A 573 -4.75 -8.20 37.51
C LEU A 573 -4.43 -7.50 38.83
N TYR A 574 -5.26 -7.68 39.85
CA TYR A 574 -5.13 -6.94 41.09
C TYR A 574 -4.91 -7.83 42.32
N ASP A 575 -5.29 -9.12 42.32
CA ASP A 575 -5.12 -10.05 43.41
C ASP A 575 -5.08 -11.50 42.93
N GLY A 576 -4.83 -12.41 43.84
CA GLY A 576 -4.82 -13.84 43.59
C GLY A 576 -4.26 -14.60 44.79
N SER A 577 -3.97 -15.87 44.59
CA SER A 577 -3.26 -16.69 45.59
C SER A 577 -2.45 -17.79 44.91
N TYR A 578 -1.46 -18.29 45.57
CA TYR A 578 -0.62 -19.38 45.12
C TYR A 578 -0.45 -20.46 46.19
N HIS A 579 0.01 -21.63 45.78
CA HIS A 579 0.36 -22.74 46.67
C HIS A 579 1.86 -23.07 46.48
N ASP A 580 2.58 -23.14 47.58
CA ASP A 580 4.05 -23.28 47.58
C ASP A 580 4.58 -24.47 46.78
N VAL A 581 3.82 -25.55 46.69
CA VAL A 581 4.23 -26.78 46.00
C VAL A 581 3.56 -26.94 44.65
N ASP A 582 2.27 -26.60 44.50
CA ASP A 582 1.44 -26.91 43.34
C ASP A 582 1.32 -25.79 42.36
N SER A 583 1.81 -24.58 42.66
CA SER A 583 1.80 -23.46 41.71
C SER A 583 2.98 -23.50 40.75
N ASN A 584 2.71 -23.23 39.47
CA ASN A 584 3.69 -23.10 38.42
C ASN A 584 3.13 -22.17 37.32
N GLU A 585 3.97 -21.82 36.34
CA GLU A 585 3.58 -20.98 35.22
C GLU A 585 2.37 -21.53 34.44
N MET A 586 2.34 -22.83 34.19
CA MET A 586 1.27 -23.49 33.45
C MET A 586 -0.08 -23.39 34.22
N ALA A 587 -0.09 -23.56 35.52
CA ALA A 587 -1.31 -23.44 36.36
C ALA A 587 -1.89 -22.03 36.28
N PHE A 588 -1.07 -20.99 36.35
CA PHE A 588 -1.52 -19.59 36.25
C PHE A 588 -1.95 -19.25 34.82
N LYS A 589 -1.28 -19.76 33.79
CA LYS A 589 -1.68 -19.61 32.41
C LYS A 589 -3.06 -20.20 32.16
N ILE A 590 -3.32 -21.42 32.63
CA ILE A 590 -4.61 -22.09 32.50
C ILE A 590 -5.68 -21.33 33.33
N ALA A 591 -5.38 -20.91 34.53
CA ALA A 591 -6.30 -20.14 35.40
C ALA A 591 -6.74 -18.84 34.71
N ALA A 592 -5.80 -18.11 34.11
CA ALA A 592 -6.09 -16.87 33.40
C ALA A 592 -6.93 -17.10 32.15
N SER A 593 -6.58 -18.12 31.37
CA SER A 593 -7.33 -18.50 30.15
C SER A 593 -8.77 -18.90 30.49
N GLN A 594 -8.97 -19.73 31.50
CA GLN A 594 -10.30 -20.14 31.95
C GLN A 594 -11.10 -18.99 32.56
N ALA A 595 -10.46 -18.06 33.28
CA ALA A 595 -11.08 -16.87 33.81
C ALA A 595 -11.69 -16.03 32.67
N LEU A 596 -10.93 -15.73 31.63
CA LEU A 596 -11.42 -14.99 30.48
C LEU A 596 -12.57 -15.74 29.77
N LYS A 597 -12.39 -17.01 29.49
CA LYS A 597 -13.42 -17.82 28.81
C LYS A 597 -14.75 -17.85 29.54
N LYS A 598 -14.69 -17.98 30.87
CA LYS A 598 -15.90 -18.07 31.69
C LYS A 598 -16.58 -16.72 31.92
N TYR A 599 -15.81 -15.72 32.30
CA TYR A 599 -16.35 -14.42 32.73
C TYR A 599 -16.67 -13.48 31.55
N ALA A 600 -15.96 -13.56 30.46
CA ALA A 600 -16.28 -12.75 29.27
C ALA A 600 -17.69 -13.02 28.74
N LEU A 601 -18.22 -14.23 28.90
CA LEU A 601 -19.61 -14.57 28.55
C LEU A 601 -20.65 -13.80 29.37
N GLN A 602 -20.29 -13.30 30.57
CA GLN A 602 -21.13 -12.50 31.44
C GLN A 602 -20.95 -10.99 31.22
N ALA A 603 -20.01 -10.58 30.42
CA ALA A 603 -19.68 -9.19 30.15
C ALA A 603 -20.35 -8.65 28.87
N ASP A 604 -21.51 -9.19 28.50
CA ASP A 604 -22.27 -8.83 27.31
C ASP A 604 -21.42 -8.88 26.04
N PRO A 605 -20.88 -10.05 25.69
CA PRO A 605 -20.02 -10.19 24.51
C PRO A 605 -20.82 -10.05 23.22
N CYS A 606 -20.20 -9.49 22.19
CA CYS A 606 -20.79 -9.35 20.85
C CYS A 606 -19.83 -9.81 19.76
N LEU A 607 -20.41 -10.18 18.63
CA LEU A 607 -19.68 -10.47 17.41
C LEU A 607 -19.52 -9.20 16.59
N LEU A 608 -18.32 -8.98 16.07
CA LEU A 608 -18.02 -7.88 15.16
C LEU A 608 -17.84 -8.41 13.75
N GLU A 609 -18.43 -7.72 12.78
CA GLU A 609 -18.28 -8.01 11.35
C GLU A 609 -17.48 -6.92 10.65
N PRO A 610 -16.66 -7.27 9.63
CA PRO A 610 -15.95 -6.28 8.86
C PRO A 610 -16.91 -5.50 7.98
N MET A 611 -16.83 -4.18 8.04
CA MET A 611 -17.60 -3.25 7.23
C MET A 611 -16.73 -2.69 6.12
N MET A 612 -17.26 -2.71 4.92
CA MET A 612 -16.57 -2.24 3.72
C MET A 612 -17.10 -0.86 3.31
N LYS A 613 -16.18 0.03 2.96
CA LYS A 613 -16.50 1.27 2.27
C LYS A 613 -16.65 0.98 0.79
N VAL A 614 -17.86 1.11 0.29
CA VAL A 614 -18.22 0.82 -1.11
C VAL A 614 -18.57 2.11 -1.81
N GLU A 615 -17.97 2.35 -2.97
CA GLU A 615 -18.36 3.43 -3.87
C GLU A 615 -18.73 2.85 -5.22
N VAL A 616 -19.91 3.19 -5.69
CA VAL A 616 -20.43 2.75 -6.99
C VAL A 616 -20.58 3.96 -7.89
N VAL A 617 -19.99 3.89 -9.08
CA VAL A 617 -20.18 4.87 -10.15
C VAL A 617 -21.11 4.26 -11.20
N THR A 618 -22.28 4.84 -11.37
CA THR A 618 -23.34 4.32 -12.25
C THR A 618 -23.99 5.44 -13.07
N PRO A 619 -24.45 5.14 -14.31
CA PRO A 619 -25.37 6.05 -14.99
C PRO A 619 -26.65 6.27 -14.17
N GLU A 620 -27.23 7.45 -14.29
CA GLU A 620 -28.42 7.85 -13.54
C GLU A 620 -29.61 6.86 -13.69
N ASP A 621 -29.76 6.26 -14.87
CA ASP A 621 -30.83 5.31 -15.18
C ASP A 621 -30.81 4.07 -14.28
N TYR A 622 -29.65 3.69 -13.76
CA TYR A 622 -29.47 2.50 -12.90
C TYR A 622 -29.29 2.83 -11.42
N MET A 623 -29.32 4.11 -11.06
CA MET A 623 -29.08 4.54 -9.67
C MET A 623 -30.06 3.90 -8.68
N GLY A 624 -31.34 3.84 -9.03
CA GLY A 624 -32.38 3.22 -8.19
C GLY A 624 -32.14 1.73 -7.94
N ASP A 625 -31.74 1.00 -8.97
CA ASP A 625 -31.43 -0.43 -8.87
C ASP A 625 -30.19 -0.69 -8.02
N VAL A 626 -29.16 0.14 -8.20
CA VAL A 626 -27.91 0.07 -7.41
C VAL A 626 -28.19 0.36 -5.94
N MET A 627 -28.91 1.42 -5.63
CA MET A 627 -29.28 1.75 -4.25
C MET A 627 -30.15 0.68 -3.61
N GLY A 628 -31.13 0.14 -4.34
CA GLY A 628 -31.98 -0.95 -3.87
C GLY A 628 -31.19 -2.20 -3.54
N ASP A 629 -30.22 -2.56 -4.36
CA ASP A 629 -29.34 -3.71 -4.12
C ASP A 629 -28.41 -3.50 -2.92
N LEU A 630 -27.81 -2.32 -2.77
CA LEU A 630 -26.99 -1.99 -1.60
C LEU A 630 -27.81 -2.04 -0.30
N ASN A 631 -29.02 -1.52 -0.31
CA ASN A 631 -29.92 -1.61 0.85
C ASN A 631 -30.30 -3.06 1.18
N ARG A 632 -30.56 -3.90 0.17
CA ARG A 632 -30.80 -5.34 0.36
C ARG A 632 -29.61 -6.06 0.99
N ARG A 633 -28.39 -5.59 0.72
CA ARG A 633 -27.13 -6.10 1.30
C ARG A 633 -26.80 -5.50 2.67
N ARG A 634 -27.78 -4.95 3.37
CA ARG A 634 -27.62 -4.26 4.65
C ARG A 634 -26.67 -3.06 4.58
N GLY A 635 -26.54 -2.46 3.40
CA GLY A 635 -25.71 -1.28 3.20
C GLY A 635 -26.38 -0.03 3.74
N LEU A 636 -25.57 0.85 4.35
CA LEU A 636 -25.96 2.19 4.72
C LEU A 636 -25.42 3.18 3.69
N VAL A 637 -26.30 3.73 2.86
CA VAL A 637 -25.93 4.77 1.90
C VAL A 637 -25.61 6.06 2.67
N GLN A 638 -24.37 6.51 2.54
CA GLN A 638 -23.86 7.68 3.27
C GLN A 638 -23.91 8.97 2.46
N GLY A 639 -23.92 8.87 1.14
CA GLY A 639 -23.94 10.03 0.27
C GLY A 639 -24.08 9.67 -1.20
N MET A 640 -24.45 10.67 -1.97
CA MET A 640 -24.48 10.62 -3.43
C MET A 640 -23.90 11.90 -4.00
N GLU A 641 -23.17 11.78 -5.07
CA GLU A 641 -22.56 12.91 -5.78
C GLU A 641 -22.81 12.78 -7.28
N ASP A 642 -22.97 13.93 -7.93
CA ASP A 642 -23.05 14.01 -9.38
C ASP A 642 -21.65 14.28 -9.93
N THR A 643 -21.23 13.44 -10.88
CA THR A 643 -19.97 13.62 -11.58
C THR A 643 -20.20 13.54 -13.10
N PRO A 644 -19.29 14.06 -13.93
CA PRO A 644 -19.38 13.89 -15.38
C PRO A 644 -19.40 12.44 -15.85
N SER A 645 -18.86 11.53 -15.06
CA SER A 645 -18.86 10.08 -15.35
C SER A 645 -20.12 9.37 -14.87
N GLY A 646 -21.04 10.04 -14.18
CA GLY A 646 -22.29 9.50 -13.68
C GLY A 646 -22.57 9.83 -12.22
N LYS A 647 -23.51 9.11 -11.62
CA LYS A 647 -23.83 9.20 -10.20
C LYS A 647 -22.85 8.37 -9.38
N VAL A 648 -22.33 8.93 -8.31
CA VAL A 648 -21.46 8.25 -7.35
C VAL A 648 -22.25 7.99 -6.07
N ILE A 649 -22.33 6.73 -5.68
CA ILE A 649 -23.02 6.28 -4.47
C ILE A 649 -21.99 5.77 -3.47
N ASN A 650 -21.93 6.39 -2.31
CA ASN A 650 -21.08 5.95 -1.21
C ASN A 650 -21.91 5.20 -0.17
N ALA A 651 -21.49 4.00 0.18
CA ALA A 651 -22.17 3.17 1.16
C ALA A 651 -21.18 2.42 2.07
N GLN A 652 -21.65 2.10 3.26
CA GLN A 652 -20.96 1.18 4.17
C GLN A 652 -21.76 -0.14 4.19
N VAL A 653 -21.10 -1.23 3.78
CA VAL A 653 -21.75 -2.54 3.60
C VAL A 653 -20.95 -3.64 4.29
N PRO A 654 -21.59 -4.57 5.01
CA PRO A 654 -20.89 -5.71 5.58
C PRO A 654 -20.26 -6.58 4.51
N LEU A 655 -19.00 -7.00 4.72
CA LEU A 655 -18.27 -7.84 3.76
C LEU A 655 -19.03 -9.14 3.43
N GLY A 656 -19.68 -9.75 4.41
CA GLY A 656 -20.45 -10.97 4.21
C GLY A 656 -21.58 -10.86 3.18
N GLU A 657 -22.06 -9.65 2.93
CA GLU A 657 -23.12 -9.37 1.95
C GLU A 657 -22.56 -8.97 0.56
N MET A 658 -21.25 -8.78 0.45
CA MET A 658 -20.62 -8.27 -0.78
C MET A 658 -20.08 -9.37 -1.70
N PHE A 659 -20.12 -10.63 -1.30
CA PHE A 659 -19.69 -11.72 -2.15
C PHE A 659 -20.54 -11.81 -3.43
N GLY A 660 -19.87 -11.89 -4.57
CA GLY A 660 -20.52 -11.91 -5.88
C GLY A 660 -21.07 -10.56 -6.37
N TYR A 661 -20.80 -9.47 -5.67
CA TYR A 661 -21.34 -8.16 -6.02
C TYR A 661 -20.90 -7.67 -7.41
N ALA A 662 -19.69 -7.95 -7.83
CA ALA A 662 -19.21 -7.58 -9.18
C ALA A 662 -20.09 -8.13 -10.29
N THR A 663 -20.51 -9.40 -10.16
CA THR A 663 -21.41 -10.05 -11.12
C THR A 663 -22.83 -9.46 -11.07
N ASP A 664 -23.36 -9.25 -9.88
CA ASP A 664 -24.69 -8.70 -9.69
C ASP A 664 -24.79 -7.26 -10.20
N LEU A 665 -23.78 -6.44 -9.91
CA LEU A 665 -23.71 -5.07 -10.40
C LEU A 665 -23.63 -5.00 -11.93
N ARG A 666 -22.82 -5.85 -12.52
CA ARG A 666 -22.67 -5.93 -13.99
C ARG A 666 -23.99 -6.34 -14.64
N SER A 667 -24.70 -7.32 -14.07
CA SER A 667 -25.99 -7.75 -14.58
C SER A 667 -27.07 -6.68 -14.42
N ALA A 668 -27.11 -5.99 -13.29
CA ALA A 668 -28.09 -4.94 -13.01
C ALA A 668 -27.91 -3.68 -13.87
N THR A 669 -26.69 -3.38 -14.28
CA THR A 669 -26.33 -2.15 -15.00
C THR A 669 -25.86 -2.37 -16.43
N GLN A 670 -26.00 -3.57 -16.96
CA GLN A 670 -25.53 -3.94 -18.31
C GLN A 670 -24.04 -3.63 -18.53
N GLY A 671 -23.22 -3.83 -17.50
CA GLY A 671 -21.80 -3.57 -17.51
C GLY A 671 -21.39 -2.11 -17.48
N ARG A 672 -22.31 -1.17 -17.25
CA ARG A 672 -22.05 0.27 -17.28
C ARG A 672 -21.60 0.86 -15.94
N ALA A 673 -21.87 0.19 -14.82
CA ALA A 673 -21.43 0.62 -13.51
C ALA A 673 -20.09 -0.02 -13.14
N THR A 674 -19.32 0.73 -12.36
CA THR A 674 -18.08 0.28 -11.73
C THR A 674 -18.18 0.50 -10.24
N TYR A 675 -17.46 -0.28 -9.45
CA TYR A 675 -17.39 -0.08 -8.01
C TYR A 675 -15.97 -0.27 -7.49
N SER A 676 -15.73 0.32 -6.35
CA SER A 676 -14.56 0.05 -5.52
C SER A 676 -15.02 -0.30 -4.11
N MET A 677 -14.24 -1.13 -3.44
CA MET A 677 -14.52 -1.60 -2.10
C MET A 677 -13.23 -1.70 -1.31
N GLU A 678 -13.21 -1.13 -0.10
CA GLU A 678 -12.10 -1.24 0.82
C GLU A 678 -12.59 -1.51 2.24
N PHE A 679 -11.78 -2.18 3.03
CA PHE A 679 -12.06 -2.36 4.46
C PHE A 679 -12.06 -1.01 5.17
N GLU A 680 -13.09 -0.76 5.98
CA GLU A 680 -13.20 0.48 6.75
C GLU A 680 -13.02 0.22 8.26
N CYS A 681 -13.84 -0.65 8.83
CA CYS A 681 -13.82 -0.94 10.25
C CYS A 681 -14.56 -2.25 10.59
N TYR A 682 -14.43 -2.68 11.84
CA TYR A 682 -15.30 -3.69 12.43
C TYR A 682 -16.47 -3.00 13.13
N ALA A 683 -17.67 -3.50 12.93
CA ALA A 683 -18.89 -3.04 13.59
C ALA A 683 -19.66 -4.21 14.19
N GLU A 684 -20.49 -3.93 15.19
CA GLU A 684 -21.30 -4.95 15.83
C GLU A 684 -22.27 -5.61 14.82
N ALA A 685 -22.20 -6.94 14.73
CA ALA A 685 -23.09 -7.72 13.88
C ALA A 685 -24.52 -7.74 14.41
N PRO A 686 -25.54 -7.68 13.56
CA PRO A 686 -26.93 -7.87 13.96
C PRO A 686 -27.14 -9.22 14.64
N LYS A 687 -28.11 -9.30 15.52
CA LYS A 687 -28.40 -10.49 16.33
C LYS A 687 -28.62 -11.75 15.50
N ASN A 688 -29.32 -11.64 14.37
CA ASN A 688 -29.56 -12.76 13.45
C ASN A 688 -28.26 -13.29 12.81
N VAL A 689 -27.33 -12.41 12.46
CA VAL A 689 -26.01 -12.77 11.91
C VAL A 689 -25.16 -13.43 13.00
N ALA A 690 -25.12 -12.85 14.20
CA ALA A 690 -24.38 -13.38 15.32
C ALA A 690 -24.86 -14.78 15.72
N GLU A 691 -26.19 -15.00 15.77
CA GLU A 691 -26.79 -16.31 16.06
C GLU A 691 -26.48 -17.34 14.97
N ALA A 692 -26.52 -16.97 13.70
CA ALA A 692 -26.20 -17.87 12.60
C ALA A 692 -24.73 -18.32 12.63
N VAL A 693 -23.82 -17.39 12.92
CA VAL A 693 -22.38 -17.68 13.04
C VAL A 693 -22.11 -18.55 14.26
N THR A 694 -22.71 -18.24 15.41
CA THR A 694 -22.53 -19.00 16.65
C THR A 694 -23.07 -20.43 16.56
N ARG A 695 -24.17 -20.66 15.85
CA ARG A 695 -24.72 -22.02 15.63
C ARG A 695 -23.84 -22.87 14.70
N ALA A 696 -23.06 -22.26 13.83
CA ALA A 696 -22.13 -22.96 12.95
C ALA A 696 -20.83 -23.38 13.66
N TYR A 697 -20.54 -22.79 14.82
CA TYR A 697 -19.42 -23.14 15.71
C TYR A 697 -19.88 -24.16 16.76
#